data_e294e8ca093277f01dc389054607cc97
#
_entry.id   e294e8ca093277f01dc389054607cc97
#
_cell.length_a   1.000
_cell.length_b   1.000
_cell.length_c   1.000
_cell.angle_alpha   90.00
_cell.angle_beta   90.00
_cell.angle_gamma   90.00
#
_symmetry.space_group_name_H-M   'P 1'
#
loop_
_entity.id
_entity.type
_entity.pdbx_description
1 polymer ?
#
loop_
_entity_poly.entity_id
_entity_poly.type
_entity_poly.pdbx_seq_one_letter_code
_entity_poly.pdbx_strand_id
1 'polypeptide(L)'
;MCIRDSSITVAPCFTLTDREYQKLRDIGIAIIRGVGVDTGGCNIQFAVHPDTGRIIVIEMNPRVSRSSALASKATGFPIAKIATKLALGYTLDEIRNDITQSTPASFEPTIDYVVTKVPRFAFEKFPGADPTLTTSMKSVGEAMALAGNFQESLGKAMRSIDKRHMGFNWDGEKPSAEEVAELLEAIHTPTEHRYLQLMRAIWGGATLEQVFAATKIDPWFLKQIFLINETAMTVREAETLTPKLLKKAKLAGLSDVQVAHLRGLGDEGENTIRELRWTYGLRPVYKTVDTCAAEFDAATPYYYSCYADETELRPREREAVIILGSGPNRIGQGIEFDYTCVHAVQELGKDYDTIMVNCNPETVSTDYDMSNRLYFEPLTFEDVLEIYEAEKKMGPVKGVIVQLGGQTPLSLAARLKAAGVPILGTTPESIDLAENRELFGEVLRREHMNAPRYGTALSLEEAREAAHNIGYPVLVRPSYVLGGRGMEIVYDDAQLTKYVNRALDEAKADTVVSGRLPSPLLIDKFLQDAIEIDVDALFDGEELYIGGIMEHIEEAGVHSGDAACTLPPSTLSDDQIRRLREGTYAISKGCGVKGLINVQYAFMANTLYVIEANPRASRTVPFASKATGVALAKAAARIMAGETIADQRANGLLLPKGDGGDIHRGQQVAIKESVLPFKRFRTPVGKTVDILLGPEMRSTGEVMGFDRDFPHAFAKSQLAAYDGGLPTSGNVFISVNDTDKRQLPLMAVRLVELGFSIWATEGTASVLRRYGIDSKIVDKISTRVDSDPDAAVKVEHAVGGIGKNVVELIEEGKIDMILNTPNSRGSRSDGYSIRAAAIAADLPQFTTMTEFSAVLMAIEAVKHNDYQIMSIQEHAKQLFELESQE
;
A
#
# COMPACT_ATOMS: atom_id res chain seq x y z
N MET A 1 -14.96 -19.19 -15.59
CA MET A 1 -15.54 -18.27 -14.62
C MET A 1 -14.72 -16.99 -14.63
N CYS A 2 -15.32 -15.83 -14.81
CA CYS A 2 -14.61 -14.56 -14.85
C CYS A 2 -14.16 -14.17 -13.42
N ILE A 3 -12.87 -13.93 -13.22
CA ILE A 3 -12.31 -13.46 -11.95
C ILE A 3 -12.10 -11.94 -11.96
N ARG A 4 -12.66 -11.23 -12.94
CA ARG A 4 -12.70 -9.77 -13.10
C ARG A 4 -11.32 -9.09 -12.89
N ASP A 5 -11.28 -8.05 -12.06
CA ASP A 5 -10.08 -7.24 -11.81
C ASP A 5 -8.93 -8.01 -11.16
N SER A 6 -9.21 -9.21 -10.64
CA SER A 6 -8.19 -10.13 -10.12
C SER A 6 -7.50 -10.95 -11.22
N SER A 7 -7.78 -10.71 -12.51
CA SER A 7 -7.18 -11.42 -13.66
C SER A 7 -5.89 -10.73 -14.13
N ILE A 8 -4.98 -11.53 -14.73
CA ILE A 8 -3.98 -11.01 -15.65
C ILE A 8 -4.71 -10.54 -16.91
N THR A 9 -4.37 -9.33 -17.36
CA THR A 9 -4.98 -8.70 -18.54
C THR A 9 -3.89 -8.40 -19.57
N VAL A 10 -4.18 -8.65 -20.84
CA VAL A 10 -3.22 -8.46 -21.94
C VAL A 10 -3.87 -7.63 -23.04
N ALA A 11 -3.12 -6.69 -23.60
CA ALA A 11 -3.48 -5.94 -24.79
C ALA A 11 -2.30 -5.97 -25.78
N PRO A 12 -2.57 -6.15 -27.10
CA PRO A 12 -3.85 -6.38 -27.77
C PRO A 12 -4.44 -7.76 -27.46
N CYS A 13 -5.65 -8.04 -27.96
CA CYS A 13 -6.29 -9.34 -27.82
C CYS A 13 -5.62 -10.38 -28.71
N PHE A 14 -4.87 -11.32 -28.14
CA PHE A 14 -4.16 -12.36 -28.89
C PHE A 14 -5.01 -13.57 -29.29
N THR A 15 -6.12 -13.82 -28.61
CA THR A 15 -6.95 -15.02 -28.79
C THR A 15 -8.24 -14.74 -29.55
N LEU A 16 -8.44 -13.52 -30.04
CA LEU A 16 -9.57 -13.15 -30.89
C LEU A 16 -9.08 -12.87 -32.30
N THR A 17 -9.87 -13.33 -33.29
CA THR A 17 -9.69 -12.94 -34.68
C THR A 17 -10.16 -11.49 -34.91
N ASP A 18 -9.65 -10.84 -35.93
CA ASP A 18 -10.10 -9.48 -36.31
C ASP A 18 -11.64 -9.40 -36.46
N ARG A 19 -12.24 -10.42 -37.08
CA ARG A 19 -13.69 -10.49 -37.27
C ARG A 19 -14.45 -10.53 -35.93
N GLU A 20 -13.94 -11.26 -34.94
CA GLU A 20 -14.54 -11.31 -33.60
C GLU A 20 -14.36 -9.99 -32.87
N TYR A 21 -13.18 -9.39 -32.99
CA TYR A 21 -12.88 -8.07 -32.42
C TYR A 21 -13.82 -7.00 -32.99
N GLN A 22 -13.97 -6.90 -34.31
CA GLN A 22 -14.89 -5.96 -34.96
C GLN A 22 -16.34 -6.17 -34.50
N LYS A 23 -16.76 -7.44 -34.35
CA LYS A 23 -18.10 -7.77 -33.85
C LYS A 23 -18.31 -7.29 -32.41
N LEU A 24 -17.32 -7.45 -31.54
CA LEU A 24 -17.38 -6.91 -30.17
C LEU A 24 -17.48 -5.38 -30.17
N ARG A 25 -16.72 -4.74 -31.02
CA ARG A 25 -16.76 -3.28 -31.23
C ARG A 25 -18.15 -2.81 -31.68
N ASP A 26 -18.75 -3.46 -32.68
CA ASP A 26 -20.10 -3.11 -33.17
C ASP A 26 -21.18 -3.31 -32.09
N ILE A 27 -21.10 -4.42 -31.33
CA ILE A 27 -22.00 -4.68 -30.19
C ILE A 27 -21.80 -3.60 -29.11
N GLY A 28 -20.56 -3.22 -28.81
CA GLY A 28 -20.25 -2.16 -27.85
C GLY A 28 -20.90 -0.83 -28.24
N ILE A 29 -20.77 -0.41 -29.49
CA ILE A 29 -21.39 0.82 -30.01
C ILE A 29 -22.91 0.73 -29.93
N ALA A 30 -23.50 -0.40 -30.28
CA ALA A 30 -24.96 -0.60 -30.20
C ALA A 30 -25.47 -0.53 -28.76
N ILE A 31 -24.75 -1.07 -27.80
CA ILE A 31 -25.08 -1.03 -26.36
C ILE A 31 -25.02 0.42 -25.85
N ILE A 32 -23.92 1.13 -26.14
CA ILE A 32 -23.75 2.54 -25.71
C ILE A 32 -24.92 3.39 -26.20
N ARG A 33 -25.28 3.26 -27.47
CA ARG A 33 -26.41 3.98 -28.07
C ARG A 33 -27.76 3.54 -27.48
N GLY A 34 -27.93 2.23 -27.23
CA GLY A 34 -29.18 1.67 -26.66
C GLY A 34 -29.41 2.10 -25.21
N VAL A 35 -28.34 2.25 -24.44
CA VAL A 35 -28.41 2.74 -23.04
C VAL A 35 -28.55 4.27 -22.98
N GLY A 36 -28.15 4.97 -24.03
CA GLY A 36 -28.20 6.43 -24.09
C GLY A 36 -27.00 7.12 -23.43
N VAL A 37 -25.84 6.49 -23.45
CA VAL A 37 -24.58 7.13 -23.03
C VAL A 37 -24.02 7.88 -24.25
N ASP A 38 -24.37 9.12 -24.35
CA ASP A 38 -24.00 10.00 -25.47
C ASP A 38 -22.80 10.92 -25.12
N THR A 39 -22.44 11.01 -23.83
CA THR A 39 -21.31 11.81 -23.37
C THR A 39 -20.47 11.06 -22.33
N GLY A 40 -19.15 11.21 -22.37
CA GLY A 40 -18.25 10.64 -21.38
C GLY A 40 -17.67 9.29 -21.73
N GLY A 41 -17.28 8.52 -20.72
CA GLY A 41 -16.62 7.22 -20.86
C GLY A 41 -17.48 6.08 -20.33
N CYS A 42 -17.28 4.89 -20.88
CA CYS A 42 -17.92 3.67 -20.37
C CYS A 42 -16.97 2.48 -20.45
N ASN A 43 -17.33 1.41 -19.76
CA ASN A 43 -16.66 0.11 -19.81
C ASN A 43 -17.71 -0.97 -20.11
N ILE A 44 -17.43 -1.82 -21.09
CA ILE A 44 -18.28 -2.96 -21.42
C ILE A 44 -17.44 -4.24 -21.30
N GLN A 45 -17.97 -5.22 -20.58
CA GLN A 45 -17.34 -6.53 -20.43
C GLN A 45 -18.07 -7.59 -21.25
N PHE A 46 -17.31 -8.38 -21.98
CA PHE A 46 -17.79 -9.47 -22.80
C PHE A 46 -17.16 -10.80 -22.37
N ALA A 47 -17.86 -11.90 -22.66
CA ALA A 47 -17.29 -13.24 -22.67
C ALA A 47 -17.48 -13.83 -24.06
N VAL A 48 -16.43 -14.45 -24.60
CA VAL A 48 -16.45 -15.19 -25.88
C VAL A 48 -16.24 -16.66 -25.58
N HIS A 49 -17.16 -17.52 -26.02
CA HIS A 49 -17.03 -18.95 -25.82
C HIS A 49 -15.95 -19.50 -26.76
N PRO A 50 -14.92 -20.20 -26.25
CA PRO A 50 -13.75 -20.56 -27.04
C PRO A 50 -14.07 -21.52 -28.23
N ASP A 51 -15.04 -22.42 -28.05
CA ASP A 51 -15.36 -23.44 -29.10
C ASP A 51 -16.40 -22.95 -30.10
N THR A 52 -17.34 -22.11 -29.68
CA THR A 52 -18.50 -21.73 -30.52
C THR A 52 -18.43 -20.28 -31.01
N GLY A 53 -17.52 -19.45 -30.47
CA GLY A 53 -17.46 -18.00 -30.73
C GLY A 53 -18.70 -17.24 -30.26
N ARG A 54 -19.56 -17.84 -29.42
CA ARG A 54 -20.74 -17.16 -28.86
C ARG A 54 -20.27 -16.02 -27.95
N ILE A 55 -20.77 -14.82 -28.25
CA ILE A 55 -20.49 -13.61 -27.45
C ILE A 55 -21.62 -13.40 -26.43
N ILE A 56 -21.23 -13.13 -25.18
CA ILE A 56 -22.15 -12.75 -24.10
C ILE A 56 -21.70 -11.42 -23.56
N VAL A 57 -22.62 -10.46 -23.41
CA VAL A 57 -22.40 -9.22 -22.68
C VAL A 57 -22.58 -9.51 -21.20
N ILE A 58 -21.52 -9.27 -20.41
CA ILE A 58 -21.54 -9.49 -18.96
C ILE A 58 -22.16 -8.29 -18.26
N GLU A 59 -21.60 -7.11 -18.49
CA GLU A 59 -22.07 -5.85 -17.90
C GLU A 59 -21.59 -4.65 -18.71
N MET A 60 -22.27 -3.54 -18.52
CA MET A 60 -21.87 -2.23 -19.00
C MET A 60 -21.86 -1.25 -17.85
N ASN A 61 -20.79 -0.52 -17.68
CA ASN A 61 -20.63 0.52 -16.66
C ASN A 61 -20.60 1.89 -17.36
N PRO A 62 -21.65 2.74 -17.22
CA PRO A 62 -21.70 4.06 -17.85
C PRO A 62 -20.88 5.09 -17.06
N ARG A 63 -19.64 4.79 -16.83
CA ARG A 63 -18.68 5.58 -16.07
C ARG A 63 -17.24 5.19 -16.42
N VAL A 64 -16.29 6.05 -16.08
CA VAL A 64 -14.88 5.68 -16.06
C VAL A 64 -14.64 4.60 -14.99
N SER A 65 -13.81 3.62 -15.30
CA SER A 65 -13.49 2.48 -14.44
C SER A 65 -11.97 2.35 -14.23
N ARG A 66 -11.53 1.45 -13.37
CA ARG A 66 -10.10 1.10 -13.22
C ARG A 66 -9.50 0.63 -14.54
N SER A 67 -10.26 -0.14 -15.33
CA SER A 67 -9.83 -0.57 -16.65
C SER A 67 -9.68 0.61 -17.64
N SER A 68 -10.38 1.72 -17.44
CA SER A 68 -10.17 2.94 -18.23
C SER A 68 -8.81 3.58 -17.94
N ALA A 69 -8.37 3.59 -16.69
CA ALA A 69 -7.02 4.04 -16.33
C ALA A 69 -5.96 3.13 -16.98
N LEU A 70 -6.13 1.81 -16.85
CA LEU A 70 -5.26 0.83 -17.51
C LEU A 70 -5.20 1.06 -19.03
N ALA A 71 -6.35 1.19 -19.70
CA ALA A 71 -6.43 1.40 -21.14
C ALA A 71 -5.75 2.73 -21.57
N SER A 72 -5.94 3.80 -20.79
CA SER A 72 -5.28 5.08 -21.03
C SER A 72 -3.75 4.96 -20.99
N LYS A 73 -3.21 4.24 -19.98
CA LYS A 73 -1.76 4.02 -19.87
C LYS A 73 -1.25 3.05 -20.93
N ALA A 74 -2.03 2.01 -21.25
CA ALA A 74 -1.67 1.00 -22.24
C ALA A 74 -1.60 1.59 -23.67
N THR A 75 -2.41 2.58 -23.98
CA THR A 75 -2.48 3.20 -25.32
C THR A 75 -1.85 4.58 -25.40
N GLY A 76 -1.56 5.22 -24.25
CA GLY A 76 -1.22 6.62 -24.19
C GLY A 76 -2.43 7.57 -24.40
N PHE A 77 -3.62 7.05 -24.73
CA PHE A 77 -4.81 7.85 -25.03
C PHE A 77 -5.54 8.28 -23.74
N PRO A 78 -5.71 9.59 -23.46
CA PRO A 78 -6.21 10.09 -22.17
C PRO A 78 -7.72 10.02 -22.06
N ILE A 79 -8.28 8.84 -21.81
CA ILE A 79 -9.73 8.57 -21.80
C ILE A 79 -10.49 9.54 -20.88
N ALA A 80 -10.02 9.77 -19.65
CA ALA A 80 -10.72 10.64 -18.69
C ALA A 80 -10.76 12.11 -19.15
N LYS A 81 -9.67 12.62 -19.73
CA LYS A 81 -9.59 13.97 -20.29
C LYS A 81 -10.56 14.13 -21.47
N ILE A 82 -10.58 13.16 -22.37
CA ILE A 82 -11.51 13.17 -23.51
C ILE A 82 -12.96 13.07 -23.03
N ALA A 83 -13.25 12.14 -22.09
CA ALA A 83 -14.58 11.99 -21.49
C ALA A 83 -15.10 13.30 -20.85
N THR A 84 -14.22 14.06 -20.20
CA THR A 84 -14.56 15.36 -19.63
C THR A 84 -14.94 16.37 -20.71
N LYS A 85 -14.20 16.43 -21.83
CA LYS A 85 -14.53 17.32 -22.96
C LYS A 85 -15.88 16.94 -23.62
N LEU A 86 -16.13 15.62 -23.78
CA LEU A 86 -17.42 15.12 -24.25
C LEU A 86 -18.56 15.54 -23.34
N ALA A 87 -18.40 15.47 -22.02
CA ALA A 87 -19.38 15.92 -21.06
C ALA A 87 -19.68 17.43 -21.12
N LEU A 88 -18.73 18.23 -21.66
CA LEU A 88 -18.91 19.66 -21.92
C LEU A 88 -19.56 19.96 -23.28
N GLY A 89 -19.87 18.94 -24.08
CA GLY A 89 -20.59 19.07 -25.35
C GLY A 89 -19.71 19.03 -26.60
N TYR A 90 -18.39 18.80 -26.47
CA TYR A 90 -17.53 18.55 -27.63
C TYR A 90 -17.82 17.17 -28.24
N THR A 91 -17.54 17.00 -29.52
CA THR A 91 -17.58 15.71 -30.20
C THR A 91 -16.17 15.14 -30.39
N LEU A 92 -16.06 13.83 -30.65
CA LEU A 92 -14.74 13.18 -30.80
C LEU A 92 -13.93 13.70 -31.99
N ASP A 93 -14.58 14.18 -33.05
CA ASP A 93 -13.95 14.77 -34.22
C ASP A 93 -13.51 16.22 -34.00
N GLU A 94 -14.14 16.93 -33.07
CA GLU A 94 -13.73 18.28 -32.64
C GLU A 94 -12.55 18.27 -31.66
N ILE A 95 -12.38 17.18 -30.90
CA ILE A 95 -11.30 17.04 -29.94
C ILE A 95 -10.04 16.54 -30.66
N ARG A 96 -8.96 17.28 -30.51
CA ARG A 96 -7.66 16.88 -31.06
C ARG A 96 -7.05 15.75 -30.22
N ASN A 97 -6.45 14.78 -30.85
CA ASN A 97 -5.67 13.73 -30.18
C ASN A 97 -4.34 14.32 -29.68
N ASP A 98 -4.14 14.32 -28.37
CA ASP A 98 -2.95 14.92 -27.76
C ASP A 98 -1.65 14.19 -28.11
N ILE A 99 -1.73 12.91 -28.47
CA ILE A 99 -0.55 12.07 -28.75
C ILE A 99 -0.07 12.27 -30.20
N THR A 100 -0.96 12.11 -31.16
CA THR A 100 -0.61 12.28 -32.58
C THR A 100 -0.55 13.74 -33.00
N GLN A 101 -1.26 14.61 -32.29
CA GLN A 101 -1.45 16.05 -32.58
C GLN A 101 -1.96 16.36 -34.01
N SER A 102 -2.05 15.39 -34.89
CA SER A 102 -2.49 15.49 -36.30
C SER A 102 -3.85 14.86 -36.56
N THR A 103 -4.32 13.96 -35.66
CA THR A 103 -5.60 13.27 -35.81
C THR A 103 -6.63 13.74 -34.77
N PRO A 104 -7.94 13.60 -35.03
CA PRO A 104 -8.98 13.82 -34.02
C PRO A 104 -9.01 12.68 -32.99
N ALA A 105 -9.67 12.91 -31.85
CA ALA A 105 -9.84 11.90 -30.81
C ALA A 105 -10.73 10.71 -31.25
N SER A 106 -11.44 10.82 -32.37
CA SER A 106 -12.16 9.71 -33.01
C SER A 106 -11.25 8.67 -33.67
N PHE A 107 -9.96 8.96 -33.83
CA PHE A 107 -8.96 8.00 -34.31
C PHE A 107 -8.73 6.93 -33.21
N GLU A 108 -9.08 5.68 -33.51
CA GLU A 108 -8.99 4.60 -32.55
C GLU A 108 -7.52 4.18 -32.32
N PRO A 109 -7.10 3.95 -31.05
CA PRO A 109 -5.75 3.49 -30.75
C PRO A 109 -5.43 2.16 -31.44
N THR A 110 -4.30 2.10 -32.11
CA THR A 110 -3.68 0.90 -32.66
C THR A 110 -2.30 0.72 -32.06
N ILE A 111 -2.00 -0.42 -31.47
CA ILE A 111 -0.73 -0.69 -30.77
C ILE A 111 0.04 -1.82 -31.44
N ASP A 112 1.35 -1.70 -31.54
CA ASP A 112 2.29 -2.69 -32.10
C ASP A 112 3.24 -3.29 -31.03
N TYR A 113 2.94 -3.06 -29.76
CA TYR A 113 3.60 -3.60 -28.60
C TYR A 113 2.63 -4.42 -27.74
N VAL A 114 3.13 -5.06 -26.70
CA VAL A 114 2.31 -5.88 -25.79
C VAL A 114 2.30 -5.27 -24.40
N VAL A 115 1.09 -5.13 -23.86
CA VAL A 115 0.85 -4.68 -22.51
C VAL A 115 0.33 -5.83 -21.68
N THR A 116 0.93 -6.08 -20.52
CA THR A 116 0.47 -7.07 -19.54
C THR A 116 0.25 -6.41 -18.19
N LYS A 117 -0.93 -6.59 -17.62
CA LYS A 117 -1.29 -6.18 -16.27
C LYS A 117 -1.37 -7.39 -15.37
N VAL A 118 -0.73 -7.35 -14.20
CA VAL A 118 -0.78 -8.40 -13.18
C VAL A 118 -1.31 -7.81 -11.88
N PRO A 119 -2.36 -8.41 -11.27
CA PRO A 119 -2.91 -7.93 -10.00
C PRO A 119 -2.00 -8.29 -8.83
N ARG A 120 -2.04 -7.44 -7.78
CA ARG A 120 -1.39 -7.70 -6.50
C ARG A 120 -2.42 -7.97 -5.43
N PHE A 121 -2.13 -8.97 -4.58
CA PHE A 121 -2.97 -9.38 -3.45
C PHE A 121 -2.26 -9.11 -2.12
N ALA A 122 -3.01 -9.19 -1.02
CA ALA A 122 -2.51 -8.98 0.33
C ALA A 122 -3.15 -9.96 1.33
N PHE A 123 -3.40 -11.20 0.91
CA PHE A 123 -4.00 -12.22 1.79
C PHE A 123 -3.13 -12.49 3.03
N GLU A 124 -1.81 -12.30 2.90
CA GLU A 124 -0.87 -12.41 4.01
C GLU A 124 -1.16 -11.43 5.17
N LYS A 125 -1.89 -10.35 4.90
CA LYS A 125 -2.30 -9.35 5.92
C LYS A 125 -3.61 -9.72 6.63
N PHE A 126 -4.33 -10.69 6.12
CA PHE A 126 -5.67 -11.09 6.59
C PHE A 126 -5.72 -12.59 6.88
N PRO A 127 -5.12 -13.05 7.99
CA PRO A 127 -5.13 -14.46 8.36
C PRO A 127 -6.54 -15.04 8.41
N GLY A 128 -6.73 -16.21 7.82
CA GLY A 128 -8.02 -16.88 7.71
C GLY A 128 -8.92 -16.42 6.56
N ALA A 129 -8.46 -15.44 5.75
CA ALA A 129 -9.19 -15.07 4.53
C ALA A 129 -9.12 -16.20 3.49
N ASP A 130 -10.23 -16.42 2.78
CA ASP A 130 -10.30 -17.34 1.65
C ASP A 130 -9.48 -16.80 0.45
N PRO A 131 -8.38 -17.44 0.05
CA PRO A 131 -7.54 -16.99 -1.05
C PRO A 131 -8.13 -17.30 -2.42
N THR A 132 -9.27 -17.98 -2.51
CA THR A 132 -9.92 -18.34 -3.75
C THR A 132 -10.38 -17.09 -4.50
N LEU A 133 -9.88 -16.90 -5.71
CA LEU A 133 -10.28 -15.79 -6.57
C LEU A 133 -11.63 -16.08 -7.22
N THR A 134 -12.56 -15.14 -7.08
CA THR A 134 -13.93 -15.23 -7.59
C THR A 134 -14.29 -13.99 -8.41
N THR A 135 -15.57 -13.76 -8.63
CA THR A 135 -16.07 -12.53 -9.28
C THR A 135 -15.96 -11.28 -8.41
N SER A 136 -15.73 -11.42 -7.11
CA SER A 136 -15.46 -10.29 -6.22
C SER A 136 -13.99 -9.86 -6.34
N MET A 137 -13.75 -8.54 -6.32
CA MET A 137 -12.39 -8.00 -6.37
C MET A 137 -11.68 -8.21 -5.03
N LYS A 138 -10.56 -8.95 -5.07
CA LYS A 138 -9.70 -9.20 -3.89
C LYS A 138 -8.31 -8.57 -4.04
N SER A 139 -7.97 -8.04 -5.22
CA SER A 139 -6.71 -7.32 -5.45
C SER A 139 -6.68 -5.97 -4.73
N VAL A 140 -5.51 -5.59 -4.26
CA VAL A 140 -5.25 -4.30 -3.57
C VAL A 140 -4.50 -3.31 -4.47
N GLY A 141 -3.87 -3.79 -5.54
CA GLY A 141 -3.14 -3.00 -6.52
C GLY A 141 -2.83 -3.84 -7.76
N GLU A 142 -2.11 -3.24 -8.70
CA GLU A 142 -1.71 -3.90 -9.94
C GLU A 142 -0.41 -3.31 -10.50
N ALA A 143 0.34 -4.12 -11.24
CA ALA A 143 1.46 -3.68 -12.04
C ALA A 143 1.12 -3.85 -13.53
N MET A 144 1.56 -2.90 -14.33
CA MET A 144 1.49 -2.96 -15.78
C MET A 144 2.92 -2.93 -16.35
N ALA A 145 3.13 -3.66 -17.42
CA ALA A 145 4.38 -3.65 -18.16
C ALA A 145 4.12 -3.70 -19.66
N LEU A 146 5.01 -3.05 -20.41
CA LEU A 146 5.00 -3.00 -21.85
C LEU A 146 6.29 -3.63 -22.40
N ALA A 147 6.20 -4.33 -23.53
CA ALA A 147 7.35 -4.89 -24.23
C ALA A 147 7.02 -5.21 -25.70
N GLY A 148 8.02 -5.65 -26.46
CA GLY A 148 7.84 -6.05 -27.86
C GLY A 148 7.10 -7.40 -28.03
N ASN A 149 6.98 -8.20 -26.95
CA ASN A 149 6.29 -9.49 -26.99
C ASN A 149 5.68 -9.83 -25.61
N PHE A 150 4.78 -10.84 -25.59
CA PHE A 150 4.06 -11.22 -24.39
C PHE A 150 4.97 -11.80 -23.27
N GLN A 151 5.96 -12.63 -23.62
CA GLN A 151 6.84 -13.24 -22.61
C GLN A 151 7.63 -12.18 -21.86
N GLU A 152 8.16 -11.20 -22.59
CA GLU A 152 8.91 -10.09 -22.04
C GLU A 152 8.02 -9.17 -21.16
N SER A 153 6.81 -8.81 -21.63
CA SER A 153 5.88 -7.99 -20.84
C SER A 153 5.38 -8.72 -19.59
N LEU A 154 5.08 -10.02 -19.69
CA LEU A 154 4.70 -10.84 -18.53
C LEU A 154 5.84 -10.94 -17.52
N GLY A 155 7.07 -11.19 -17.96
CA GLY A 155 8.25 -11.25 -17.09
C GLY A 155 8.45 -9.95 -16.32
N LYS A 156 8.35 -8.79 -16.99
CA LYS A 156 8.39 -7.47 -16.35
C LYS A 156 7.29 -7.25 -15.32
N ALA A 157 6.03 -7.55 -15.69
CA ALA A 157 4.90 -7.38 -14.79
C ALA A 157 5.01 -8.29 -13.55
N MET A 158 5.45 -9.53 -13.72
CA MET A 158 5.64 -10.48 -12.62
C MET A 158 6.75 -10.03 -11.65
N ARG A 159 7.91 -9.57 -12.15
CA ARG A 159 8.98 -9.08 -11.26
C ARG A 159 8.65 -7.76 -10.59
N SER A 160 7.68 -6.99 -11.11
CA SER A 160 7.19 -5.76 -10.46
C SER A 160 6.37 -6.03 -9.20
N ILE A 161 5.69 -7.19 -9.11
CA ILE A 161 4.87 -7.56 -7.94
C ILE A 161 5.61 -8.47 -6.95
N ASP A 162 6.66 -9.16 -7.38
CA ASP A 162 7.43 -10.08 -6.55
C ASP A 162 8.42 -9.33 -5.65
N LYS A 163 8.54 -9.80 -4.40
CA LYS A 163 9.45 -9.20 -3.41
C LYS A 163 10.92 -9.37 -3.75
N ARG A 164 11.28 -10.49 -4.39
CA ARG A 164 12.64 -10.77 -4.85
C ARG A 164 12.90 -10.21 -6.26
N HIS A 165 11.91 -9.56 -6.87
CA HIS A 165 11.95 -9.04 -8.23
C HIS A 165 12.31 -10.09 -9.30
N MET A 166 11.94 -11.31 -9.03
CA MET A 166 12.20 -12.45 -9.94
C MET A 166 10.97 -12.82 -10.76
N GLY A 167 9.78 -12.82 -10.14
CA GLY A 167 8.59 -13.39 -10.76
C GLY A 167 8.66 -14.91 -10.79
N PHE A 168 8.69 -15.52 -11.98
CA PHE A 168 8.91 -16.95 -12.08
C PHE A 168 10.32 -17.33 -11.59
N ASN A 169 10.41 -18.41 -10.83
CA ASN A 169 11.67 -18.95 -10.35
C ASN A 169 11.72 -20.47 -10.50
N TRP A 170 12.94 -21.00 -10.48
CA TRP A 170 13.25 -22.42 -10.60
C TRP A 170 14.17 -22.85 -9.46
N ASP A 171 13.95 -22.31 -8.27
CA ASP A 171 14.73 -22.61 -7.08
C ASP A 171 14.39 -23.99 -6.50
N GLY A 172 15.34 -24.59 -5.80
CA GLY A 172 15.20 -25.90 -5.20
C GLY A 172 15.32 -27.05 -6.21
N GLU A 173 14.78 -28.21 -5.84
CA GLU A 173 14.77 -29.41 -6.67
C GLU A 173 13.63 -29.38 -7.69
N LYS A 174 13.87 -30.04 -8.82
CA LYS A 174 12.83 -30.25 -9.83
C LYS A 174 11.69 -31.09 -9.22
N PRO A 175 10.44 -30.65 -9.32
CA PRO A 175 9.31 -31.40 -8.77
C PRO A 175 9.26 -32.86 -9.26
N SER A 176 8.99 -33.77 -8.32
CA SER A 176 8.73 -35.17 -8.60
C SER A 176 7.37 -35.35 -9.31
N ALA A 177 7.12 -36.55 -9.84
CA ALA A 177 5.83 -36.84 -10.47
C ALA A 177 4.64 -36.75 -9.50
N GLU A 178 4.87 -37.04 -8.22
CA GLU A 178 3.87 -36.94 -7.16
C GLU A 178 3.56 -35.48 -6.85
N GLU A 179 4.60 -34.65 -6.66
CA GLU A 179 4.45 -33.19 -6.49
C GLU A 179 3.78 -32.52 -7.70
N VAL A 180 4.07 -32.98 -8.93
CA VAL A 180 3.39 -32.47 -10.13
C VAL A 180 1.89 -32.77 -10.08
N ALA A 181 1.49 -33.97 -9.61
CA ALA A 181 0.08 -34.31 -9.46
C ALA A 181 -0.63 -33.42 -8.42
N GLU A 182 0.01 -33.15 -7.29
CA GLU A 182 -0.48 -32.22 -6.27
C GLU A 182 -0.58 -30.79 -6.81
N LEU A 183 0.41 -30.32 -7.55
CA LEU A 183 0.40 -29.00 -8.18
C LEU A 183 -0.73 -28.85 -9.21
N LEU A 184 -0.99 -29.90 -10.02
CA LEU A 184 -2.09 -29.93 -11.00
C LEU A 184 -3.46 -29.85 -10.30
N GLU A 185 -3.62 -30.48 -9.16
CA GLU A 185 -4.83 -30.34 -8.34
C GLU A 185 -4.93 -28.92 -7.73
N ALA A 186 -3.85 -28.41 -7.18
CA ALA A 186 -3.82 -27.08 -6.57
C ALA A 186 -4.17 -25.95 -7.55
N ILE A 187 -3.66 -26.00 -8.79
CA ILE A 187 -3.94 -24.98 -9.82
C ILE A 187 -5.36 -25.04 -10.39
N HIS A 188 -6.15 -26.07 -10.05
CA HIS A 188 -7.57 -26.12 -10.41
C HIS A 188 -8.33 -24.94 -9.79
N THR A 189 -8.02 -24.61 -8.54
CA THR A 189 -8.58 -23.46 -7.85
C THR A 189 -7.75 -22.20 -8.11
N PRO A 190 -8.35 -21.11 -8.64
CA PRO A 190 -7.62 -19.87 -8.86
C PRO A 190 -7.30 -19.18 -7.52
N THR A 191 -6.01 -19.02 -7.22
CA THR A 191 -5.46 -18.32 -6.07
C THR A 191 -4.37 -17.36 -6.52
N GLU A 192 -3.87 -16.51 -5.60
CA GLU A 192 -2.75 -15.61 -5.89
C GLU A 192 -1.46 -16.34 -6.29
N HIS A 193 -1.28 -17.58 -5.82
CA HIS A 193 -0.09 -18.41 -6.10
C HIS A 193 -0.20 -19.25 -7.38
N ARG A 194 -1.34 -19.25 -8.04
CA ARG A 194 -1.65 -20.14 -9.18
C ARG A 194 -0.58 -20.11 -10.26
N TYR A 195 -0.04 -18.93 -10.58
CA TYR A 195 0.96 -18.81 -11.65
C TYR A 195 2.31 -19.42 -11.30
N LEU A 196 2.74 -19.26 -10.06
CA LEU A 196 3.98 -19.87 -9.58
C LEU A 196 3.84 -21.38 -9.50
N GLN A 197 2.70 -21.87 -9.00
CA GLN A 197 2.40 -23.30 -8.97
C GLN A 197 2.31 -23.90 -10.38
N LEU A 198 1.70 -23.18 -11.33
CA LEU A 198 1.62 -23.56 -12.74
C LEU A 198 3.01 -23.68 -13.37
N MET A 199 3.89 -22.67 -13.17
CA MET A 199 5.27 -22.75 -13.66
C MET A 199 6.03 -23.92 -13.04
N ARG A 200 5.85 -24.18 -11.75
CA ARG A 200 6.49 -25.28 -11.04
C ARG A 200 6.00 -26.65 -11.56
N ALA A 201 4.70 -26.79 -11.87
CA ALA A 201 4.15 -27.99 -12.49
C ALA A 201 4.75 -28.23 -13.89
N ILE A 202 4.85 -27.19 -14.72
CA ILE A 202 5.47 -27.26 -16.05
C ILE A 202 6.95 -27.67 -15.93
N TRP A 203 7.69 -27.05 -15.02
CA TRP A 203 9.08 -27.43 -14.77
C TRP A 203 9.24 -28.88 -14.32
N GLY A 204 8.30 -29.39 -13.51
CA GLY A 204 8.24 -30.79 -13.09
C GLY A 204 7.96 -31.78 -14.24
N GLY A 205 7.39 -31.30 -15.34
CA GLY A 205 7.11 -32.10 -16.54
C GLY A 205 5.61 -32.30 -16.87
N ALA A 206 4.73 -31.48 -16.28
CA ALA A 206 3.31 -31.44 -16.65
C ALA A 206 3.16 -31.10 -18.16
N THR A 207 2.24 -31.77 -18.85
CA THR A 207 1.97 -31.50 -20.28
C THR A 207 1.01 -30.33 -20.46
N LEU A 208 0.98 -29.77 -21.67
CA LEU A 208 0.04 -28.67 -22.00
C LEU A 208 -1.43 -29.12 -21.79
N GLU A 209 -1.75 -30.33 -22.15
CA GLU A 209 -3.09 -30.89 -22.01
C GLU A 209 -3.49 -31.04 -20.55
N GLN A 210 -2.56 -31.48 -19.68
CA GLN A 210 -2.81 -31.63 -18.25
C GLN A 210 -3.05 -30.26 -17.61
N VAL A 211 -2.19 -29.28 -17.91
CA VAL A 211 -2.31 -27.90 -17.39
C VAL A 211 -3.59 -27.22 -17.90
N PHE A 212 -3.93 -27.42 -19.19
CA PHE A 212 -5.19 -26.89 -19.74
C PHE A 212 -6.41 -27.56 -19.10
N ALA A 213 -6.38 -28.88 -18.90
CA ALA A 213 -7.47 -29.60 -18.24
C ALA A 213 -7.74 -29.07 -16.83
N ALA A 214 -6.67 -28.77 -16.07
CA ALA A 214 -6.75 -28.24 -14.71
C ALA A 214 -7.18 -26.76 -14.67
N THR A 215 -6.65 -25.91 -15.55
CA THR A 215 -6.78 -24.45 -15.39
C THR A 215 -7.84 -23.82 -16.29
N LYS A 216 -8.12 -24.41 -17.44
CA LYS A 216 -8.92 -23.84 -18.54
C LYS A 216 -8.38 -22.50 -19.07
N ILE A 217 -7.11 -22.18 -18.81
CA ILE A 217 -6.43 -21.04 -19.41
C ILE A 217 -6.21 -21.35 -20.90
N ASP A 218 -6.45 -20.35 -21.77
CA ASP A 218 -6.30 -20.54 -23.20
C ASP A 218 -4.93 -21.13 -23.56
N PRO A 219 -4.89 -22.15 -24.41
CA PRO A 219 -3.66 -22.83 -24.82
C PRO A 219 -2.59 -21.92 -25.40
N TRP A 220 -2.97 -20.79 -26.01
CA TRP A 220 -1.99 -19.82 -26.52
C TRP A 220 -1.15 -19.26 -25.39
N PHE A 221 -1.77 -18.80 -24.29
CA PHE A 221 -1.05 -18.28 -23.12
C PHE A 221 -0.23 -19.35 -22.42
N LEU A 222 -0.79 -20.56 -22.29
CA LEU A 222 -0.04 -21.68 -21.70
C LEU A 222 1.23 -21.99 -22.50
N LYS A 223 1.15 -22.03 -23.84
CA LYS A 223 2.31 -22.22 -24.70
C LYS A 223 3.39 -21.18 -24.48
N GLN A 224 3.03 -19.91 -24.26
CA GLN A 224 4.01 -18.88 -23.95
C GLN A 224 4.76 -19.18 -22.65
N ILE A 225 4.06 -19.66 -21.62
CA ILE A 225 4.68 -20.02 -20.33
C ILE A 225 5.58 -21.25 -20.49
N PHE A 226 5.18 -22.24 -21.29
CA PHE A 226 6.03 -23.38 -21.64
C PHE A 226 7.32 -22.95 -22.34
N LEU A 227 7.26 -22.00 -23.27
CA LEU A 227 8.44 -21.44 -23.96
C LEU A 227 9.37 -20.68 -23.01
N ILE A 228 8.83 -19.98 -22.01
CA ILE A 228 9.63 -19.36 -20.95
C ILE A 228 10.39 -20.45 -20.18
N ASN A 229 9.71 -21.53 -19.76
CA ASN A 229 10.33 -22.63 -19.05
C ASN A 229 11.41 -23.33 -19.90
N GLU A 230 11.13 -23.61 -21.17
CA GLU A 230 12.10 -24.21 -22.11
C GLU A 230 13.37 -23.34 -22.22
N THR A 231 13.19 -22.04 -22.35
CA THR A 231 14.31 -21.09 -22.41
C THR A 231 15.09 -21.07 -21.10
N ALA A 232 14.43 -21.06 -19.95
CA ALA A 232 15.05 -21.15 -18.64
C ALA A 232 15.88 -22.44 -18.48
N MET A 233 15.34 -23.59 -18.89
CA MET A 233 16.09 -24.86 -18.84
C MET A 233 17.28 -24.84 -19.81
N THR A 234 17.13 -24.28 -21.00
CA THR A 234 18.27 -24.10 -21.93
C THR A 234 19.38 -23.23 -21.31
N VAL A 235 19.01 -22.15 -20.59
CA VAL A 235 19.97 -21.31 -19.85
C VAL A 235 20.64 -22.07 -18.71
N ARG A 236 19.89 -22.88 -17.98
CA ARG A 236 20.40 -23.70 -16.87
C ARG A 236 21.42 -24.74 -17.34
N GLU A 237 21.12 -25.44 -18.43
CA GLU A 237 21.88 -26.59 -18.90
C GLU A 237 23.03 -26.22 -19.84
N ALA A 238 23.05 -25.00 -20.38
CA ALA A 238 24.09 -24.55 -21.30
C ALA A 238 25.48 -24.58 -20.64
N GLU A 239 26.50 -25.06 -21.33
CA GLU A 239 27.89 -25.00 -20.86
C GLU A 239 28.32 -23.55 -20.70
N THR A 240 28.00 -22.68 -21.67
CA THR A 240 28.35 -21.25 -21.68
C THR A 240 27.16 -20.40 -22.09
N LEU A 241 27.08 -19.19 -21.51
CA LEU A 241 26.09 -18.19 -21.93
C LEU A 241 26.60 -17.41 -23.16
N THR A 242 26.19 -17.86 -24.35
CA THR A 242 26.52 -17.13 -25.58
C THR A 242 25.67 -15.86 -25.75
N PRO A 243 26.11 -14.86 -26.54
CA PRO A 243 25.29 -13.68 -26.84
C PRO A 243 23.88 -14.02 -27.38
N LYS A 244 23.79 -15.04 -28.25
CA LYS A 244 22.51 -15.49 -28.81
C LYS A 244 21.57 -16.09 -27.75
N LEU A 245 22.13 -16.92 -26.84
CA LEU A 245 21.34 -17.54 -25.76
C LEU A 245 20.88 -16.46 -24.76
N LEU A 246 21.77 -15.53 -24.41
CA LEU A 246 21.43 -14.45 -23.48
C LEU A 246 20.37 -13.51 -24.08
N LYS A 247 20.47 -13.17 -25.40
CA LYS A 247 19.41 -12.41 -26.09
C LYS A 247 18.09 -13.20 -26.08
N LYS A 248 18.09 -14.54 -26.31
CA LYS A 248 16.90 -15.38 -26.23
C LYS A 248 16.29 -15.34 -24.81
N ALA A 249 17.14 -15.40 -23.77
CA ALA A 249 16.69 -15.33 -22.38
C ALA A 249 16.00 -13.99 -22.07
N LYS A 250 16.57 -12.87 -22.52
CA LYS A 250 15.98 -11.54 -22.34
C LYS A 250 14.65 -11.39 -23.09
N LEU A 251 14.54 -11.86 -24.31
CA LEU A 251 13.29 -11.90 -25.10
C LEU A 251 12.22 -12.81 -24.49
N ALA A 252 12.63 -13.83 -23.70
CA ALA A 252 11.72 -14.65 -22.92
C ALA A 252 11.33 -13.99 -21.56
N GLY A 253 11.74 -12.75 -21.31
CA GLY A 253 11.39 -11.99 -20.13
C GLY A 253 12.25 -12.29 -18.88
N LEU A 254 13.33 -13.10 -19.00
CA LEU A 254 14.19 -13.42 -17.87
C LEU A 254 15.06 -12.22 -17.49
N SER A 255 15.05 -11.84 -16.20
CA SER A 255 15.94 -10.82 -15.64
C SER A 255 17.36 -11.34 -15.42
N ASP A 256 18.31 -10.44 -15.18
CA ASP A 256 19.69 -10.83 -14.88
C ASP A 256 19.78 -11.66 -13.59
N VAL A 257 18.98 -11.35 -12.57
CA VAL A 257 18.91 -12.13 -11.34
C VAL A 257 18.35 -13.55 -11.59
N GLN A 258 17.31 -13.70 -12.42
CA GLN A 258 16.79 -15.03 -12.79
C GLN A 258 17.84 -15.86 -13.54
N VAL A 259 18.56 -15.26 -14.49
CA VAL A 259 19.65 -15.93 -15.19
C VAL A 259 20.75 -16.33 -14.23
N ALA A 260 21.10 -15.49 -13.26
CA ALA A 260 22.08 -15.80 -12.21
C ALA A 260 21.67 -17.02 -11.38
N HIS A 261 20.42 -17.06 -10.91
CA HIS A 261 19.87 -18.21 -10.17
C HIS A 261 19.87 -19.49 -11.02
N LEU A 262 19.44 -19.43 -12.27
CA LEU A 262 19.49 -20.58 -13.18
C LEU A 262 20.92 -21.11 -13.37
N ARG A 263 21.93 -20.25 -13.27
CA ARG A 263 23.34 -20.61 -13.35
C ARG A 263 23.98 -20.97 -12.01
N GLY A 264 23.21 -21.01 -10.93
CA GLY A 264 23.69 -21.34 -9.58
C GLY A 264 24.57 -20.26 -8.94
N LEU A 265 24.50 -19.01 -9.42
CA LEU A 265 25.27 -17.87 -8.91
C LEU A 265 24.56 -17.12 -7.76
N GLY A 266 23.30 -17.44 -7.49
CA GLY A 266 22.47 -16.73 -6.48
C GLY A 266 22.29 -15.25 -6.79
N ASP A 267 21.83 -14.48 -5.80
CA ASP A 267 21.52 -13.05 -5.94
C ASP A 267 22.78 -12.22 -6.29
N GLU A 268 23.94 -12.56 -5.74
CA GLU A 268 25.21 -11.90 -6.02
C GLU A 268 25.64 -12.01 -7.50
N GLY A 269 25.13 -13.04 -8.20
CA GLY A 269 25.42 -13.27 -9.62
C GLY A 269 24.76 -12.28 -10.57
N GLU A 270 23.78 -11.47 -10.13
CA GLU A 270 23.12 -10.49 -11.01
C GLU A 270 24.13 -9.53 -11.65
N ASN A 271 25.10 -9.03 -10.89
CA ASN A 271 26.16 -8.17 -11.42
C ASN A 271 27.00 -8.87 -12.50
N THR A 272 27.34 -10.14 -12.26
CA THR A 272 28.11 -10.95 -13.22
C THR A 272 27.35 -11.11 -14.54
N ILE A 273 26.06 -11.39 -14.50
CA ILE A 273 25.24 -11.53 -15.71
C ILE A 273 25.10 -10.20 -16.44
N ARG A 274 24.89 -9.09 -15.71
CA ARG A 274 24.86 -7.75 -16.29
C ARG A 274 26.15 -7.40 -17.01
N GLU A 275 27.31 -7.61 -16.38
CA GLU A 275 28.62 -7.32 -16.97
C GLU A 275 28.87 -8.14 -18.22
N LEU A 276 28.52 -9.43 -18.18
CA LEU A 276 28.59 -10.30 -19.34
C LEU A 276 27.71 -9.79 -20.49
N ARG A 277 26.45 -9.40 -20.17
CA ARG A 277 25.51 -8.85 -21.14
C ARG A 277 26.06 -7.55 -21.77
N TRP A 278 26.62 -6.68 -20.96
CA TRP A 278 27.23 -5.44 -21.41
C TRP A 278 28.46 -5.68 -22.29
N THR A 279 29.31 -6.63 -21.94
CA THR A 279 30.46 -7.05 -22.75
C THR A 279 30.03 -7.53 -24.14
N TYR A 280 28.87 -8.20 -24.22
CA TYR A 280 28.31 -8.62 -25.49
C TYR A 280 27.58 -7.49 -26.25
N GLY A 281 27.53 -6.28 -25.72
CA GLY A 281 26.78 -5.17 -26.28
C GLY A 281 25.25 -5.36 -26.23
N LEU A 282 24.77 -6.32 -25.45
CA LEU A 282 23.37 -6.64 -25.31
C LEU A 282 22.72 -5.74 -24.25
N ARG A 283 22.11 -4.66 -24.70
CA ARG A 283 21.42 -3.65 -23.89
C ARG A 283 19.97 -3.54 -24.36
N PRO A 284 19.02 -3.22 -23.44
CA PRO A 284 17.67 -2.85 -23.88
C PRO A 284 17.71 -1.55 -24.70
N VAL A 285 16.78 -1.44 -25.61
CA VAL A 285 16.42 -0.20 -26.30
C VAL A 285 15.09 0.29 -25.77
N TYR A 286 14.76 1.56 -25.99
CA TYR A 286 13.54 2.15 -25.48
C TYR A 286 12.67 2.59 -26.65
N LYS A 287 11.42 2.13 -26.64
CA LYS A 287 10.39 2.42 -27.62
C LYS A 287 9.34 3.34 -27.03
N THR A 288 8.67 4.09 -27.88
CA THR A 288 7.60 5.01 -27.50
C THR A 288 6.27 4.29 -27.34
N VAL A 289 5.48 4.68 -26.37
CA VAL A 289 4.06 4.27 -26.25
C VAL A 289 3.23 5.23 -27.07
N ASP A 290 2.72 4.80 -28.21
CA ASP A 290 1.91 5.61 -29.10
C ASP A 290 0.53 5.00 -29.38
N THR A 291 -0.36 5.77 -29.95
CA THR A 291 -1.73 5.35 -30.29
C THR A 291 -1.88 4.93 -31.74
N CYS A 292 -0.83 4.90 -32.53
CA CYS A 292 -0.92 4.84 -34.00
C CYS A 292 0.02 3.83 -34.66
N ALA A 293 0.64 2.92 -33.87
CA ALA A 293 1.56 1.90 -34.40
C ALA A 293 2.60 2.49 -35.40
N ALA A 294 3.21 3.62 -35.02
CA ALA A 294 4.18 4.38 -35.79
C ALA A 294 3.66 4.94 -37.15
N GLU A 295 2.36 4.99 -37.37
CA GLU A 295 1.77 5.57 -38.60
C GLU A 295 1.88 7.11 -38.62
N PHE A 296 1.94 7.74 -37.45
CA PHE A 296 2.17 9.19 -37.27
C PHE A 296 3.26 9.42 -36.23
N ASP A 297 3.88 10.59 -36.25
CA ASP A 297 4.77 10.98 -35.16
C ASP A 297 3.98 11.13 -33.84
N ALA A 298 4.42 10.42 -32.83
CA ALA A 298 3.82 10.50 -31.49
C ALA A 298 4.53 11.54 -30.61
N ALA A 299 3.76 12.47 -30.04
CA ALA A 299 4.23 13.44 -29.07
C ALA A 299 3.96 12.95 -27.65
N THR A 300 4.45 11.76 -27.32
CA THR A 300 4.25 11.13 -26.02
C THR A 300 5.55 11.08 -25.21
N PRO A 301 5.51 11.33 -23.90
CA PRO A 301 6.67 11.13 -23.02
C PRO A 301 6.85 9.68 -22.58
N TYR A 302 5.98 8.73 -23.01
CA TYR A 302 5.96 7.34 -22.56
C TYR A 302 6.97 6.49 -23.30
N TYR A 303 7.79 5.78 -22.52
CA TYR A 303 8.77 4.83 -23.03
C TYR A 303 8.65 3.49 -22.30
N TYR A 304 8.98 2.43 -23.03
CA TYR A 304 9.17 1.09 -22.47
C TYR A 304 10.43 0.45 -23.07
N SER A 305 11.08 -0.39 -22.30
CA SER A 305 12.26 -1.13 -22.74
C SER A 305 11.89 -2.40 -23.50
N CYS A 306 12.70 -2.79 -24.47
CA CYS A 306 12.66 -4.11 -25.12
C CYS A 306 14.04 -4.45 -25.70
N TYR A 307 14.23 -5.71 -26.09
CA TYR A 307 15.49 -6.15 -26.74
C TYR A 307 15.40 -6.17 -28.26
N ALA A 308 14.89 -5.07 -28.83
CA ALA A 308 14.89 -4.79 -30.28
C ALA A 308 16.24 -4.20 -30.75
N ASP A 309 16.29 -3.73 -31.97
CA ASP A 309 17.56 -3.29 -32.58
C ASP A 309 17.81 -1.77 -32.45
N GLU A 310 16.76 -0.93 -32.36
CA GLU A 310 16.87 0.51 -32.36
C GLU A 310 16.10 1.19 -31.22
N THR A 311 16.68 2.27 -30.67
CA THR A 311 16.03 3.11 -29.64
C THR A 311 15.34 4.32 -30.28
N GLU A 312 14.23 4.75 -29.68
CA GLU A 312 13.48 5.96 -30.05
C GLU A 312 13.74 7.12 -29.09
N LEU A 313 14.65 6.95 -28.13
CA LEU A 313 15.05 8.03 -27.24
C LEU A 313 15.65 9.20 -28.03
N ARG A 314 15.22 10.40 -27.69
CA ARG A 314 15.72 11.65 -28.31
C ARG A 314 16.69 12.35 -27.35
N PRO A 315 17.75 13.03 -27.87
CA PRO A 315 18.65 13.84 -27.07
C PRO A 315 17.91 14.90 -26.23
N ARG A 316 18.47 15.25 -25.08
CA ARG A 316 18.00 16.36 -24.20
C ARG A 316 19.08 17.42 -24.09
N GLU A 317 18.66 18.69 -23.95
CA GLU A 317 19.58 19.84 -23.70
C GLU A 317 19.61 20.17 -22.18
N ARG A 318 18.45 20.13 -21.52
CA ARG A 318 18.34 20.42 -20.07
C ARG A 318 18.88 19.25 -19.24
N GLU A 319 19.48 19.59 -18.09
CA GLU A 319 19.85 18.61 -17.09
C GLU A 319 18.58 17.92 -16.54
N ALA A 320 18.63 16.58 -16.36
CA ALA A 320 17.50 15.81 -15.90
C ALA A 320 17.66 15.34 -14.46
N VAL A 321 16.51 15.16 -13.82
CA VAL A 321 16.38 14.45 -12.54
C VAL A 321 15.48 13.24 -12.73
N ILE A 322 15.95 12.05 -12.32
CA ILE A 322 15.18 10.82 -12.36
C ILE A 322 14.48 10.67 -11.01
N ILE A 323 13.17 10.40 -11.03
CA ILE A 323 12.35 10.19 -9.84
C ILE A 323 11.78 8.78 -9.90
N LEU A 324 12.05 7.97 -8.88
CA LEU A 324 11.52 6.60 -8.79
C LEU A 324 10.18 6.61 -8.05
N GLY A 325 9.16 6.03 -8.69
CA GLY A 325 7.82 5.90 -8.15
C GLY A 325 7.67 4.82 -7.08
N SER A 326 6.44 4.60 -6.65
CA SER A 326 6.13 3.64 -5.57
C SER A 326 5.97 2.19 -6.05
N GLY A 327 5.84 1.97 -7.35
CA GLY A 327 5.45 0.68 -7.89
C GLY A 327 3.96 0.36 -7.62
N PRO A 328 3.56 -0.93 -7.68
CA PRO A 328 2.17 -1.33 -7.46
C PRO A 328 1.69 -0.96 -6.05
N ASN A 329 0.44 -0.52 -5.95
CA ASN A 329 -0.19 -0.29 -4.65
C ASN A 329 -0.17 -1.57 -3.81
N ARG A 330 0.12 -1.42 -2.54
CA ARG A 330 0.09 -2.48 -1.52
C ARG A 330 -0.25 -1.87 -0.16
N ILE A 331 -0.69 -2.71 0.76
CA ILE A 331 -0.87 -2.26 2.14
C ILE A 331 0.49 -1.80 2.69
N GLY A 332 0.54 -0.58 3.19
CA GLY A 332 1.76 0.09 3.67
C GLY A 332 2.52 0.91 2.61
N GLN A 333 2.11 0.84 1.33
CA GLN A 333 2.71 1.66 0.26
C GLN A 333 1.64 1.94 -0.82
N GLY A 334 0.82 2.95 -0.56
CA GLY A 334 -0.31 3.34 -1.40
C GLY A 334 -0.05 4.59 -2.23
N ILE A 335 -1.14 5.22 -2.63
CA ILE A 335 -1.16 6.40 -3.49
C ILE A 335 -0.52 7.64 -2.82
N GLU A 336 -0.35 7.64 -1.51
CA GLU A 336 0.28 8.70 -0.71
C GLU A 336 1.72 8.96 -1.19
N PHE A 337 2.42 7.91 -1.61
CA PHE A 337 3.76 8.04 -2.16
C PHE A 337 3.76 8.53 -3.60
N ASP A 338 2.69 8.27 -4.35
CA ASP A 338 2.52 8.84 -5.68
C ASP A 338 2.30 10.36 -5.60
N TYR A 339 1.52 10.83 -4.61
CA TYR A 339 1.36 12.26 -4.31
C TYR A 339 2.73 12.95 -4.17
N THR A 340 3.64 12.38 -3.41
CA THR A 340 4.97 12.98 -3.21
C THR A 340 5.80 13.00 -4.49
N CYS A 341 5.71 11.95 -5.31
CA CYS A 341 6.38 11.89 -6.62
C CYS A 341 5.82 12.94 -7.59
N VAL A 342 4.50 13.07 -7.68
CA VAL A 342 3.82 14.04 -8.55
C VAL A 342 4.22 15.47 -8.19
N HIS A 343 4.18 15.81 -6.91
CA HIS A 343 4.58 17.15 -6.45
C HIS A 343 6.06 17.44 -6.70
N ALA A 344 6.93 16.44 -6.58
CA ALA A 344 8.35 16.58 -6.92
C ALA A 344 8.55 16.81 -8.43
N VAL A 345 7.86 16.04 -9.27
CA VAL A 345 7.89 16.23 -10.74
C VAL A 345 7.45 17.63 -11.12
N GLN A 346 6.31 18.10 -10.58
CA GLN A 346 5.79 19.44 -10.86
C GLN A 346 6.75 20.55 -10.43
N GLU A 347 7.38 20.39 -9.28
CA GLU A 347 8.26 21.42 -8.73
C GLU A 347 9.61 21.44 -9.44
N LEU A 348 10.26 20.29 -9.59
CA LEU A 348 11.57 20.20 -10.26
C LEU A 348 11.48 20.44 -11.76
N GLY A 349 10.34 20.19 -12.39
CA GLY A 349 10.08 20.44 -13.81
C GLY A 349 10.24 21.89 -14.22
N LYS A 350 10.21 22.84 -13.26
CA LYS A 350 10.50 24.26 -13.51
C LYS A 350 11.93 24.47 -13.97
N ASP A 351 12.91 23.73 -13.42
CA ASP A 351 14.33 23.93 -13.63
C ASP A 351 15.03 22.78 -14.35
N TYR A 352 14.51 21.56 -14.24
CA TYR A 352 15.08 20.33 -14.79
C TYR A 352 14.11 19.64 -15.73
N ASP A 353 14.63 18.77 -16.60
CA ASP A 353 13.80 17.75 -17.21
C ASP A 353 13.52 16.65 -16.19
N THR A 354 12.25 16.37 -15.96
CA THR A 354 11.84 15.33 -15.01
C THR A 354 11.62 14.01 -15.74
N ILE A 355 12.25 12.96 -15.20
CA ILE A 355 12.14 11.60 -15.72
C ILE A 355 11.51 10.74 -14.65
N MET A 356 10.30 10.25 -14.88
CA MET A 356 9.58 9.39 -13.98
C MET A 356 9.78 7.92 -14.35
N VAL A 357 10.04 7.05 -13.36
CA VAL A 357 10.07 5.60 -13.53
C VAL A 357 9.04 4.97 -12.61
N ASN A 358 8.03 4.32 -13.17
CA ASN A 358 7.00 3.63 -12.39
C ASN A 358 6.30 2.55 -13.22
N CYS A 359 5.67 1.57 -12.58
CA CYS A 359 4.94 0.47 -13.23
C CYS A 359 3.48 0.37 -12.78
N ASN A 360 2.97 1.37 -12.08
CA ASN A 360 1.60 1.39 -11.55
C ASN A 360 0.67 2.19 -12.48
N PRO A 361 -0.30 1.54 -13.15
CA PRO A 361 -1.21 2.24 -14.04
C PRO A 361 -2.29 3.07 -13.32
N GLU A 362 -2.44 2.91 -12.00
CA GLU A 362 -3.46 3.58 -11.21
C GLU A 362 -2.98 4.90 -10.59
N THR A 363 -1.80 5.40 -10.98
CA THR A 363 -1.16 6.57 -10.38
C THR A 363 -1.13 7.77 -11.32
N VAL A 364 -1.15 8.98 -10.76
CA VAL A 364 -1.07 10.25 -11.48
C VAL A 364 0.36 10.49 -12.00
N SER A 365 1.38 9.99 -11.30
CA SER A 365 2.78 10.10 -11.77
C SER A 365 3.01 9.44 -13.13
N THR A 366 2.13 8.51 -13.52
CA THR A 366 2.17 7.85 -14.82
C THR A 366 1.22 8.45 -15.86
N ASP A 367 0.66 9.63 -15.62
CA ASP A 367 -0.10 10.36 -16.62
C ASP A 367 0.85 11.00 -17.67
N TYR A 368 0.39 11.01 -18.92
CA TYR A 368 1.21 11.40 -20.06
C TYR A 368 1.69 12.87 -20.02
N ASP A 369 0.99 13.73 -19.30
CA ASP A 369 1.28 15.16 -19.18
C ASP A 369 1.96 15.55 -17.86
N MET A 370 2.44 14.56 -17.07
CA MET A 370 3.00 14.82 -15.76
C MET A 370 4.49 15.09 -15.79
N SER A 371 5.28 14.29 -16.49
CA SER A 371 6.73 14.39 -16.57
C SER A 371 7.22 14.58 -18.00
N ASN A 372 8.46 15.08 -18.18
CA ASN A 372 9.05 15.21 -19.51
C ASN A 372 9.32 13.85 -20.16
N ARG A 373 9.64 12.84 -19.33
CA ARG A 373 9.75 11.43 -19.75
C ARG A 373 9.21 10.51 -18.70
N LEU A 374 8.49 9.50 -19.15
CA LEU A 374 7.97 8.43 -18.30
C LEU A 374 8.44 7.08 -18.83
N TYR A 375 9.12 6.32 -17.96
CA TYR A 375 9.44 4.93 -18.21
C TYR A 375 8.46 4.04 -17.48
N PHE A 376 7.64 3.30 -18.24
CA PHE A 376 6.77 2.28 -17.70
C PHE A 376 7.57 0.99 -17.49
N GLU A 377 8.32 0.94 -16.37
CA GLU A 377 9.29 -0.12 -16.11
C GLU A 377 9.23 -0.60 -14.67
N PRO A 378 9.64 -1.84 -14.42
CA PRO A 378 9.81 -2.35 -13.07
C PRO A 378 10.82 -1.51 -12.26
N LEU A 379 10.55 -1.35 -10.97
CA LEU A 379 11.49 -0.70 -10.05
C LEU A 379 12.50 -1.73 -9.52
N THR A 380 13.30 -2.29 -10.42
CA THR A 380 14.39 -3.22 -10.09
C THR A 380 15.74 -2.56 -10.34
N PHE A 381 16.79 -3.14 -9.78
CA PHE A 381 18.14 -2.63 -10.00
C PHE A 381 18.53 -2.67 -11.48
N GLU A 382 18.25 -3.81 -12.17
CA GLU A 382 18.52 -3.96 -13.59
C GLU A 382 17.83 -2.87 -14.42
N ASP A 383 16.51 -2.73 -14.26
CA ASP A 383 15.70 -1.84 -15.11
C ASP A 383 16.06 -0.37 -14.86
N VAL A 384 16.21 0.04 -13.59
CA VAL A 384 16.55 1.45 -13.24
C VAL A 384 17.96 1.84 -13.69
N LEU A 385 18.94 0.94 -13.54
CA LEU A 385 20.30 1.21 -13.97
C LEU A 385 20.40 1.34 -15.50
N GLU A 386 19.67 0.50 -16.25
CA GLU A 386 19.64 0.60 -17.71
C GLU A 386 18.99 1.91 -18.19
N ILE A 387 17.95 2.38 -17.50
CA ILE A 387 17.33 3.70 -17.79
C ILE A 387 18.33 4.82 -17.52
N TYR A 388 19.01 4.80 -16.36
CA TYR A 388 20.00 5.83 -16.02
C TYR A 388 21.12 5.89 -17.09
N GLU A 389 21.67 4.75 -17.48
CA GLU A 389 22.73 4.67 -18.47
C GLU A 389 22.26 5.10 -19.89
N ALA A 390 21.01 4.83 -20.22
CA ALA A 390 20.42 5.28 -21.48
C ALA A 390 20.21 6.80 -21.47
N GLU A 391 19.64 7.35 -20.42
CA GLU A 391 19.38 8.79 -20.26
C GLU A 391 20.67 9.61 -20.21
N LYS A 392 21.72 9.09 -19.59
CA LYS A 392 23.05 9.70 -19.56
C LYS A 392 23.67 9.89 -20.96
N LYS A 393 23.32 9.00 -21.92
CA LYS A 393 23.73 9.16 -23.32
C LYS A 393 22.92 10.22 -24.06
N MET A 394 21.69 10.50 -23.59
CA MET A 394 20.78 11.46 -24.21
C MET A 394 21.01 12.88 -23.71
N GLY A 395 21.65 13.08 -22.57
CA GLY A 395 21.94 14.40 -22.01
C GLY A 395 22.40 14.32 -20.54
N PRO A 396 22.72 15.46 -19.91
CA PRO A 396 23.17 15.48 -18.53
C PRO A 396 22.09 14.99 -17.56
N VAL A 397 22.47 14.16 -16.60
CA VAL A 397 21.60 13.67 -15.51
C VAL A 397 22.21 14.07 -14.18
N LYS A 398 21.49 14.88 -13.39
CA LYS A 398 21.92 15.33 -12.05
C LYS A 398 21.99 14.16 -11.06
N GLY A 399 21.01 13.27 -11.10
CA GLY A 399 20.94 12.10 -10.25
C GLY A 399 19.53 11.52 -10.13
N VAL A 400 19.39 10.59 -9.17
CA VAL A 400 18.17 9.83 -8.93
C VAL A 400 17.63 10.11 -7.52
N ILE A 401 16.34 10.44 -7.43
CA ILE A 401 15.60 10.58 -6.17
C ILE A 401 14.92 9.26 -5.85
N VAL A 402 15.26 8.70 -4.67
CA VAL A 402 14.75 7.39 -4.19
C VAL A 402 13.83 7.51 -2.97
N GLN A 403 13.76 8.67 -2.32
CA GLN A 403 13.11 8.85 -1.01
C GLN A 403 11.61 9.13 -1.09
N LEU A 404 11.06 9.40 -2.27
CA LEU A 404 9.66 9.85 -2.42
C LEU A 404 8.69 8.70 -2.71
N GLY A 405 9.14 7.65 -3.39
CA GLY A 405 8.32 6.49 -3.76
C GLY A 405 8.14 5.42 -2.66
N GLY A 406 8.53 5.70 -1.43
CA GLY A 406 8.47 4.73 -0.32
C GLY A 406 9.62 3.72 -0.32
N GLN A 407 9.40 2.55 0.28
CA GLN A 407 10.46 1.57 0.51
C GLN A 407 11.01 0.92 -0.75
N THR A 408 10.19 0.73 -1.79
CA THR A 408 10.64 0.04 -3.01
C THR A 408 11.81 0.76 -3.69
N PRO A 409 11.72 2.05 -4.05
CA PRO A 409 12.87 2.75 -4.61
C PRO A 409 14.01 2.96 -3.59
N LEU A 410 13.68 3.12 -2.31
CA LEU A 410 14.69 3.32 -1.26
C LEU A 410 15.63 2.13 -1.16
N SER A 411 15.13 0.91 -1.26
CA SER A 411 15.94 -0.32 -1.22
C SER A 411 16.96 -0.45 -2.36
N LEU A 412 16.80 0.33 -3.44
CA LEU A 412 17.73 0.34 -4.57
C LEU A 412 18.93 1.29 -4.35
N ALA A 413 18.86 2.19 -3.38
CA ALA A 413 19.79 3.31 -3.21
C ALA A 413 21.26 2.87 -3.12
N ALA A 414 21.58 1.89 -2.25
CA ALA A 414 22.95 1.41 -2.06
C ALA A 414 23.53 0.77 -3.32
N ARG A 415 22.75 -0.06 -4.00
CA ARG A 415 23.17 -0.75 -5.24
C ARG A 415 23.36 0.22 -6.39
N LEU A 416 22.47 1.19 -6.55
CA LEU A 416 22.58 2.23 -7.57
C LEU A 416 23.82 3.09 -7.34
N LYS A 417 24.08 3.52 -6.09
CA LYS A 417 25.30 4.26 -5.75
C LYS A 417 26.57 3.46 -6.03
N ALA A 418 26.59 2.18 -5.66
CA ALA A 418 27.72 1.28 -5.94
C ALA A 418 27.98 1.11 -7.46
N ALA A 419 26.93 1.24 -8.28
CA ALA A 419 27.04 1.24 -9.74
C ALA A 419 27.40 2.63 -10.33
N GLY A 420 27.68 3.64 -9.49
CA GLY A 420 28.08 4.97 -9.90
C GLY A 420 26.94 5.92 -10.24
N VAL A 421 25.72 5.61 -9.84
CA VAL A 421 24.53 6.49 -10.00
C VAL A 421 24.50 7.52 -8.86
N PRO A 422 24.48 8.82 -9.16
CA PRO A 422 24.32 9.86 -8.14
C PRO A 422 22.94 9.76 -7.47
N ILE A 423 22.89 9.61 -6.15
CA ILE A 423 21.65 9.65 -5.36
C ILE A 423 21.46 11.06 -4.83
N LEU A 424 20.30 11.65 -5.10
CA LEU A 424 19.92 12.98 -4.61
C LEU A 424 19.17 12.87 -3.29
N GLY A 425 19.45 13.78 -2.36
CA GLY A 425 18.87 13.78 -1.02
C GLY A 425 19.74 13.03 0.00
N THR A 426 19.11 12.27 0.90
CA THR A 426 19.80 11.46 1.93
C THR A 426 20.64 10.36 1.28
N THR A 427 21.90 10.22 1.74
CA THR A 427 22.81 9.22 1.18
C THR A 427 22.40 7.81 1.58
N PRO A 428 22.76 6.77 0.79
CA PRO A 428 22.44 5.39 1.16
C PRO A 428 23.02 4.98 2.52
N GLU A 429 24.18 5.49 2.90
CA GLU A 429 24.80 5.22 4.21
C GLU A 429 23.97 5.84 5.35
N SER A 430 23.44 7.06 5.13
CA SER A 430 22.53 7.73 6.07
C SER A 430 21.18 7.02 6.16
N ILE A 431 20.69 6.45 5.07
CA ILE A 431 19.48 5.63 5.07
C ILE A 431 19.69 4.37 5.90
N ASP A 432 20.79 3.65 5.67
CA ASP A 432 21.14 2.46 6.44
C ASP A 432 21.32 2.77 7.93
N LEU A 433 21.97 3.90 8.24
CA LEU A 433 22.15 4.36 9.62
C LEU A 433 20.81 4.57 10.37
N ALA A 434 19.79 5.02 9.69
CA ALA A 434 18.46 5.23 10.25
C ALA A 434 17.61 3.94 10.31
N GLU A 435 17.74 3.05 9.31
CA GLU A 435 16.93 1.83 9.21
C GLU A 435 17.54 0.64 9.97
N ASN A 436 18.84 0.61 10.15
CA ASN A 436 19.52 -0.44 10.89
C ASN A 436 19.38 -0.22 12.41
N ARG A 437 18.75 -1.17 13.11
CA ARG A 437 18.42 -1.03 14.54
C ARG A 437 19.64 -0.80 15.44
N GLU A 438 20.76 -1.44 15.16
CA GLU A 438 21.99 -1.30 15.96
C GLU A 438 22.64 0.07 15.72
N LEU A 439 22.81 0.45 14.46
CA LEU A 439 23.41 1.72 14.07
C LEU A 439 22.54 2.90 14.54
N PHE A 440 21.23 2.81 14.37
CA PHE A 440 20.29 3.81 14.86
C PHE A 440 20.31 3.89 16.39
N GLY A 441 20.40 2.75 17.09
CA GLY A 441 20.58 2.70 18.54
C GLY A 441 21.86 3.42 19.01
N GLU A 442 22.94 3.39 18.21
CA GLU A 442 24.16 4.17 18.50
C GLU A 442 23.95 5.66 18.33
N VAL A 443 23.22 6.08 17.30
CA VAL A 443 22.83 7.49 17.12
C VAL A 443 22.03 7.97 18.33
N LEU A 444 20.99 7.22 18.73
CA LEU A 444 20.15 7.61 19.88
C LEU A 444 20.92 7.72 21.20
N ARG A 445 21.86 6.81 21.45
CA ARG A 445 22.72 6.86 22.63
C ARG A 445 23.65 8.08 22.61
N ARG A 446 24.23 8.41 21.47
CA ARG A 446 25.07 9.59 21.29
C ARG A 446 24.29 10.88 21.51
N GLU A 447 23.06 10.95 21.04
CA GLU A 447 22.15 12.10 21.18
C GLU A 447 21.36 12.06 22.51
N HIS A 448 21.68 11.16 23.44
CA HIS A 448 21.04 11.00 24.75
C HIS A 448 19.52 10.78 24.70
N MET A 449 19.04 10.08 23.70
CA MET A 449 17.62 9.76 23.50
C MET A 449 17.28 8.35 23.95
N ASN A 450 16.08 8.18 24.50
CA ASN A 450 15.62 6.87 24.92
C ASN A 450 15.01 6.10 23.75
N ALA A 451 15.31 4.80 23.70
CA ALA A 451 14.61 3.83 22.86
C ALA A 451 14.03 2.70 23.72
N PRO A 452 13.00 2.01 23.30
CA PRO A 452 12.57 0.77 23.95
C PRO A 452 13.73 -0.23 24.05
N ARG A 453 13.83 -0.94 25.17
CA ARG A 453 14.80 -2.03 25.29
C ARG A 453 14.48 -3.09 24.24
N TYR A 454 15.48 -3.66 23.62
CA TYR A 454 15.32 -4.67 22.59
C TYR A 454 16.33 -5.81 22.72
N GLY A 455 16.03 -6.91 22.05
CA GLY A 455 16.89 -8.05 21.86
C GLY A 455 16.66 -8.70 20.50
N THR A 456 17.56 -9.59 20.10
CA THR A 456 17.45 -10.35 18.86
C THR A 456 17.49 -11.83 19.18
N ALA A 457 16.82 -12.66 18.36
CA ALA A 457 16.76 -14.10 18.56
C ALA A 457 16.67 -14.84 17.23
N LEU A 458 17.40 -15.93 17.10
CA LEU A 458 17.37 -16.86 15.96
C LEU A 458 16.69 -18.21 16.35
N SER A 459 16.37 -18.39 17.62
CA SER A 459 15.74 -19.61 18.14
C SER A 459 14.69 -19.26 19.20
N LEU A 460 13.86 -20.25 19.57
CA LEU A 460 12.87 -20.09 20.64
C LEU A 460 13.53 -19.82 21.99
N GLU A 461 14.64 -20.48 22.28
CA GLU A 461 15.38 -20.32 23.54
C GLU A 461 15.93 -18.89 23.65
N GLU A 462 16.59 -18.40 22.59
CA GLU A 462 17.09 -17.02 22.54
C GLU A 462 15.95 -16.01 22.66
N ALA A 463 14.80 -16.28 22.02
CA ALA A 463 13.63 -15.41 22.09
C ALA A 463 13.04 -15.32 23.52
N ARG A 464 12.99 -16.43 24.25
CA ARG A 464 12.56 -16.46 25.65
C ARG A 464 13.54 -15.71 26.56
N GLU A 465 14.82 -15.92 26.37
CA GLU A 465 15.85 -15.23 27.14
C GLU A 465 15.77 -13.71 26.92
N ALA A 466 15.66 -13.27 25.67
CA ALA A 466 15.47 -11.85 25.34
C ALA A 466 14.20 -11.29 25.96
N ALA A 467 13.07 -11.97 25.83
CA ALA A 467 11.78 -11.52 26.38
C ALA A 467 11.80 -11.45 27.92
N HIS A 468 12.43 -12.38 28.61
CA HIS A 468 12.58 -12.34 30.08
C HIS A 468 13.49 -11.20 30.54
N ASN A 469 14.60 -10.94 29.81
CA ASN A 469 15.50 -9.84 30.11
C ASN A 469 14.85 -8.46 29.90
N ILE A 470 13.96 -8.35 28.90
CA ILE A 470 13.22 -7.12 28.58
C ILE A 470 12.02 -6.94 29.51
N GLY A 471 11.32 -8.06 29.82
CA GLY A 471 10.08 -8.11 30.58
C GLY A 471 8.84 -7.91 29.71
N TYR A 472 7.85 -8.83 29.87
CA TYR A 472 6.57 -8.73 29.15
C TYR A 472 5.76 -7.47 29.52
N PRO A 473 4.88 -6.95 28.63
CA PRO A 473 4.68 -7.39 27.26
C PRO A 473 5.81 -6.97 26.34
N VAL A 474 6.04 -7.76 25.29
CA VAL A 474 7.03 -7.47 24.24
C VAL A 474 6.38 -7.46 22.86
N LEU A 475 6.94 -6.68 21.95
CA LEU A 475 6.62 -6.66 20.53
C LEU A 475 7.62 -7.56 19.80
N VAL A 476 7.13 -8.57 19.10
CA VAL A 476 7.98 -9.49 18.33
C VAL A 476 7.76 -9.24 16.84
N ARG A 477 8.84 -9.15 16.09
CA ARG A 477 8.81 -8.92 14.65
C ARG A 477 9.98 -9.58 13.92
N PRO A 478 9.80 -10.01 12.66
CA PRO A 478 10.93 -10.36 11.81
C PRO A 478 11.81 -9.14 11.53
N SER A 479 13.09 -9.33 11.30
CA SER A 479 13.99 -8.26 10.85
C SER A 479 13.63 -7.84 9.42
N TYR A 480 13.78 -6.55 9.11
CA TYR A 480 13.60 -5.98 7.77
C TYR A 480 12.20 -6.18 7.16
N VAL A 481 11.14 -5.93 7.93
CA VAL A 481 9.75 -5.98 7.43
C VAL A 481 9.17 -4.59 7.21
N LEU A 482 8.35 -4.47 6.15
CA LEU A 482 7.62 -3.25 5.81
C LEU A 482 6.19 -3.28 6.34
N GLY A 483 5.69 -2.13 6.84
CA GLY A 483 4.30 -1.98 7.29
C GLY A 483 3.94 -2.95 8.41
N GLY A 484 4.85 -3.20 9.34
CA GLY A 484 4.64 -4.05 10.51
C GLY A 484 4.35 -5.52 10.21
N ARG A 485 4.69 -6.01 9.02
CA ARG A 485 4.36 -7.38 8.61
C ARG A 485 4.86 -8.43 9.61
N GLY A 486 3.93 -9.28 10.06
CA GLY A 486 4.22 -10.32 11.02
C GLY A 486 4.56 -9.81 12.43
N MET A 487 4.29 -8.54 12.75
CA MET A 487 4.48 -8.02 14.10
C MET A 487 3.33 -8.46 15.02
N GLU A 488 3.64 -8.84 16.25
CA GLU A 488 2.66 -9.24 17.23
C GLU A 488 3.08 -8.81 18.64
N ILE A 489 2.12 -8.30 19.44
CA ILE A 489 2.34 -8.01 20.85
C ILE A 489 2.11 -9.31 21.64
N VAL A 490 3.12 -9.68 22.42
CA VAL A 490 3.19 -10.93 23.15
C VAL A 490 3.24 -10.65 24.65
N TYR A 491 2.35 -11.26 25.41
CA TYR A 491 2.16 -10.99 26.83
C TYR A 491 2.76 -12.06 27.75
N ASP A 492 3.10 -13.23 27.21
CA ASP A 492 3.64 -14.37 27.97
C ASP A 492 4.41 -15.36 27.10
N ASP A 493 5.09 -16.33 27.76
CA ASP A 493 5.89 -17.35 27.08
C ASP A 493 5.07 -18.28 26.16
N ALA A 494 3.79 -18.49 26.45
CA ALA A 494 2.95 -19.36 25.63
C ALA A 494 2.65 -18.70 24.27
N GLN A 495 2.33 -17.41 24.29
CA GLN A 495 2.12 -16.63 23.06
C GLN A 495 3.42 -16.48 22.28
N LEU A 496 4.55 -16.25 22.97
CA LEU A 496 5.86 -16.18 22.32
C LEU A 496 6.19 -17.49 21.62
N THR A 497 5.95 -18.62 22.27
CA THR A 497 6.19 -19.95 21.69
C THR A 497 5.34 -20.18 20.44
N LYS A 498 4.05 -19.80 20.51
CA LYS A 498 3.15 -19.90 19.35
C LYS A 498 3.63 -19.06 18.18
N TYR A 499 4.07 -17.82 18.45
CA TYR A 499 4.60 -16.91 17.44
C TYR A 499 5.85 -17.48 16.75
N VAL A 500 6.85 -17.89 17.56
CA VAL A 500 8.12 -18.39 17.03
C VAL A 500 7.93 -19.68 16.23
N ASN A 501 7.07 -20.60 16.71
CA ASN A 501 6.78 -21.82 15.96
C ASN A 501 6.11 -21.53 14.61
N ARG A 502 5.16 -20.59 14.56
CA ARG A 502 4.57 -20.15 13.29
C ARG A 502 5.63 -19.55 12.34
N ALA A 503 6.51 -18.68 12.85
CA ALA A 503 7.59 -18.11 12.07
C ALA A 503 8.56 -19.18 11.55
N LEU A 504 8.84 -20.20 12.34
CA LEU A 504 9.65 -21.36 11.93
C LEU A 504 8.93 -22.20 10.87
N ASP A 505 7.62 -22.40 11.00
CA ASP A 505 6.82 -23.17 10.03
C ASP A 505 6.71 -22.43 8.68
N GLU A 506 6.55 -21.12 8.69
CA GLU A 506 6.57 -20.28 7.49
C GLU A 506 7.96 -20.28 6.81
N ALA A 507 9.03 -20.36 7.60
CA ALA A 507 10.39 -20.44 7.09
C ALA A 507 10.78 -21.82 6.55
N LYS A 508 10.14 -22.90 6.96
CA LYS A 508 10.45 -24.29 6.62
C LYS A 508 10.33 -24.63 5.15
N ALA A 509 9.67 -23.79 4.36
CA ALA A 509 9.55 -24.06 2.93
C ALA A 509 10.88 -24.06 2.17
N ASP A 510 11.97 -23.40 2.67
CA ASP A 510 13.23 -23.31 1.92
C ASP A 510 14.56 -23.34 2.70
N THR A 511 14.63 -23.15 4.05
CA THR A 511 15.93 -22.87 4.67
C THR A 511 16.16 -23.23 6.15
N VAL A 512 15.35 -24.07 6.78
CA VAL A 512 15.57 -24.37 8.23
C VAL A 512 16.64 -25.42 8.46
N VAL A 513 17.81 -24.95 8.89
CA VAL A 513 18.84 -25.83 9.48
C VAL A 513 18.61 -25.87 11.00
N SER A 514 18.19 -27.05 11.52
CA SER A 514 18.17 -27.38 12.96
C SER A 514 17.44 -26.40 13.90
N GLY A 515 16.20 -25.98 13.59
CA GLY A 515 15.37 -25.19 14.51
C GLY A 515 15.77 -23.72 14.66
N ARG A 516 16.64 -23.20 13.79
CA ARG A 516 16.99 -21.77 13.73
C ARG A 516 16.31 -21.09 12.57
N LEU A 517 15.89 -19.84 12.81
CA LEU A 517 15.33 -18.97 11.78
C LEU A 517 16.41 -18.50 10.80
N PRO A 518 16.05 -18.27 9.52
CA PRO A 518 17.00 -17.76 8.50
C PRO A 518 17.42 -16.30 8.76
N SER A 519 16.62 -15.55 9.48
CA SER A 519 16.92 -14.17 9.91
C SER A 519 16.44 -13.95 11.35
N PRO A 520 17.13 -13.08 12.12
CA PRO A 520 16.77 -12.88 13.53
C PRO A 520 15.39 -12.23 13.68
N LEU A 521 14.66 -12.64 14.71
CA LEU A 521 13.54 -11.91 15.25
C LEU A 521 14.05 -10.74 16.08
N LEU A 522 13.38 -9.60 15.97
CA LEU A 522 13.53 -8.48 16.88
C LEU A 522 12.46 -8.59 17.98
N ILE A 523 12.86 -8.38 19.22
CA ILE A 523 12.01 -8.40 20.40
C ILE A 523 12.18 -7.08 21.11
N ASP A 524 11.19 -6.21 21.00
CA ASP A 524 11.21 -4.86 21.61
C ASP A 524 10.32 -4.82 22.84
N LYS A 525 10.68 -4.01 23.85
CA LYS A 525 9.77 -3.70 24.95
C LYS A 525 8.54 -2.99 24.41
N PHE A 526 7.35 -3.55 24.62
CA PHE A 526 6.11 -2.87 24.31
C PHE A 526 5.81 -1.79 25.35
N LEU A 527 5.57 -0.55 24.89
CA LEU A 527 5.27 0.61 25.72
C LEU A 527 3.75 0.72 25.92
N GLN A 528 3.24 -0.02 26.89
CA GLN A 528 1.81 -0.03 27.18
C GLN A 528 1.36 1.34 27.74
N ASP A 529 0.15 1.77 27.39
CA ASP A 529 -0.47 3.04 27.79
C ASP A 529 0.35 4.29 27.38
N ALA A 530 1.18 4.18 26.36
CA ALA A 530 1.90 5.31 25.80
C ALA A 530 1.03 6.10 24.81
N ILE A 531 1.32 7.39 24.67
CA ILE A 531 0.79 8.24 23.61
C ILE A 531 1.77 8.18 22.44
N GLU A 532 1.33 7.68 21.30
CA GLU A 532 2.15 7.63 20.08
C GLU A 532 2.02 8.92 19.26
N ILE A 533 3.12 9.34 18.65
CA ILE A 533 3.21 10.58 17.89
C ILE A 533 4.04 10.34 16.64
N ASP A 534 3.54 10.80 15.51
CA ASP A 534 4.29 10.92 14.26
C ASP A 534 4.75 12.37 14.05
N VAL A 535 6.00 12.56 13.68
CA VAL A 535 6.55 13.86 13.29
C VAL A 535 7.07 13.76 11.86
N ASP A 536 6.46 14.52 10.95
CA ASP A 536 7.00 14.71 9.60
C ASP A 536 7.79 16.01 9.56
N ALA A 537 9.01 15.95 9.01
CA ALA A 537 9.89 17.11 8.96
C ALA A 537 10.73 17.12 7.68
N LEU A 538 11.24 18.32 7.36
CA LEU A 538 12.27 18.58 6.37
C LEU A 538 13.59 18.90 7.06
N PHE A 539 14.69 18.42 6.49
CA PHE A 539 16.02 18.76 6.97
C PHE A 539 16.96 18.96 5.77
N ASP A 540 17.69 20.07 5.74
CA ASP A 540 18.60 20.42 4.65
C ASP A 540 20.08 20.12 4.95
N GLY A 541 20.36 19.62 6.15
CA GLY A 541 21.69 19.35 6.70
C GLY A 541 22.06 20.31 7.84
N GLU A 542 21.38 21.44 7.97
CA GLU A 542 21.61 22.46 9.00
C GLU A 542 20.31 22.86 9.71
N GLU A 543 19.26 23.24 8.96
CA GLU A 543 17.97 23.68 9.49
C GLU A 543 16.93 22.57 9.43
N LEU A 544 16.10 22.50 10.50
CA LEU A 544 14.92 21.66 10.58
C LEU A 544 13.65 22.48 10.36
N TYR A 545 12.74 21.98 9.54
CA TYR A 545 11.38 22.49 9.40
C TYR A 545 10.41 21.37 9.77
N ILE A 546 9.67 21.52 10.86
CA ILE A 546 8.59 20.58 11.21
C ILE A 546 7.44 20.76 10.24
N GLY A 547 7.07 19.70 9.53
CA GLY A 547 5.92 19.69 8.62
C GLY A 547 4.61 19.47 9.34
N GLY A 548 4.63 18.73 10.45
CA GLY A 548 3.49 18.48 11.33
C GLY A 548 3.83 17.52 12.46
N ILE A 549 3.21 17.73 13.61
CA ILE A 549 3.26 16.83 14.77
C ILE A 549 1.86 16.25 14.95
N MET A 550 1.74 14.95 14.78
CA MET A 550 0.46 14.23 14.76
C MET A 550 0.35 13.31 15.97
N GLU A 551 -0.63 13.56 16.84
CA GLU A 551 -0.92 12.74 18.01
C GLU A 551 -1.94 11.66 17.65
N HIS A 552 -1.67 10.38 17.96
CA HIS A 552 -2.59 9.29 17.75
C HIS A 552 -3.76 9.32 18.75
N ILE A 553 -4.94 8.98 18.28
CA ILE A 553 -6.17 8.97 19.08
C ILE A 553 -6.33 7.61 19.77
N GLU A 554 -5.99 6.51 19.10
CA GLU A 554 -6.00 5.16 19.68
C GLU A 554 -4.85 4.95 20.65
N GLU A 555 -4.99 3.91 21.45
CA GLU A 555 -3.94 3.47 22.37
C GLU A 555 -2.73 2.91 21.60
N ALA A 556 -1.55 3.00 22.24
CA ALA A 556 -0.32 2.46 21.69
C ALA A 556 -0.44 0.98 21.27
N GLY A 557 0.21 0.63 20.17
CA GLY A 557 0.22 -0.72 19.60
C GLY A 557 -0.65 -0.91 18.37
N VAL A 558 -1.36 0.12 17.92
CA VAL A 558 -1.96 0.19 16.58
C VAL A 558 -0.94 0.80 15.63
N HIS A 559 -0.74 0.19 14.46
CA HIS A 559 0.19 0.74 13.46
C HIS A 559 -0.21 2.17 13.07
N SER A 560 0.76 3.08 12.98
CA SER A 560 0.52 4.52 12.71
C SER A 560 -0.30 4.78 11.42
N GLY A 561 -0.18 3.89 10.43
CA GLY A 561 -0.99 3.95 9.20
C GLY A 561 -2.46 3.61 9.40
N ASP A 562 -2.80 2.87 10.46
CA ASP A 562 -4.16 2.44 10.78
C ASP A 562 -4.80 3.31 11.88
N ALA A 563 -3.99 3.94 12.73
CA ALA A 563 -4.46 4.83 13.78
C ALA A 563 -5.03 6.13 13.20
N ALA A 564 -6.11 6.63 13.82
CA ALA A 564 -6.54 8.00 13.64
C ALA A 564 -5.55 8.95 14.32
N CYS A 565 -5.28 10.11 13.74
CA CYS A 565 -4.44 11.11 14.37
C CYS A 565 -4.94 12.53 14.19
N THR A 566 -4.59 13.38 15.13
CA THR A 566 -4.95 14.80 15.16
C THR A 566 -3.77 15.70 14.90
N LEU A 567 -3.97 16.73 14.10
CA LEU A 567 -3.04 17.82 13.84
C LEU A 567 -3.78 19.17 14.01
N PRO A 568 -3.35 20.06 14.91
CA PRO A 568 -2.27 19.92 15.87
C PRO A 568 -2.56 18.90 16.97
N PRO A 569 -1.53 18.50 17.76
CA PRO A 569 -1.72 17.61 18.91
C PRO A 569 -2.73 18.18 19.90
N SER A 570 -3.63 17.32 20.41
CA SER A 570 -4.71 17.75 21.30
C SER A 570 -4.32 17.76 22.77
N THR A 571 -3.47 16.81 23.21
CA THR A 571 -3.18 16.58 24.63
C THR A 571 -1.74 16.93 25.02
N LEU A 572 -0.83 17.12 24.07
CA LEU A 572 0.58 17.41 24.34
C LEU A 572 0.79 18.82 24.87
N SER A 573 1.65 18.94 25.87
CA SER A 573 2.10 20.24 26.42
C SER A 573 3.17 20.87 25.52
N ASP A 574 3.41 22.18 25.68
CA ASP A 574 4.44 22.90 24.94
C ASP A 574 5.86 22.35 25.21
N ASP A 575 6.12 21.88 26.45
CA ASP A 575 7.38 21.19 26.79
C ASP A 575 7.53 19.88 26.00
N GLN A 576 6.47 19.09 25.85
CA GLN A 576 6.50 17.87 25.07
C GLN A 576 6.73 18.17 23.58
N ILE A 577 6.06 19.18 23.02
CA ILE A 577 6.27 19.63 21.64
C ILE A 577 7.72 20.10 21.42
N ARG A 578 8.27 20.89 22.34
CA ARG A 578 9.68 21.33 22.31
C ARG A 578 10.63 20.12 22.29
N ARG A 579 10.39 19.13 23.13
CA ARG A 579 11.22 17.90 23.21
C ARG A 579 11.13 17.06 21.92
N LEU A 580 9.97 16.99 21.27
CA LEU A 580 9.80 16.35 19.96
C LEU A 580 10.63 17.08 18.89
N ARG A 581 10.58 18.41 18.87
CA ARG A 581 11.34 19.24 17.94
C ARG A 581 12.86 19.04 18.12
N GLU A 582 13.35 19.15 19.36
CA GLU A 582 14.76 18.94 19.70
C GLU A 582 15.22 17.52 19.32
N GLY A 583 14.40 16.51 19.61
CA GLY A 583 14.67 15.13 19.27
C GLY A 583 14.72 14.89 17.76
N THR A 584 13.77 15.46 17.02
CA THR A 584 13.72 15.33 15.55
C THR A 584 14.94 16.02 14.91
N TYR A 585 15.37 17.17 15.43
CA TYR A 585 16.59 17.83 14.98
C TYR A 585 17.83 16.96 15.23
N ALA A 586 17.98 16.44 16.46
CA ALA A 586 19.11 15.60 16.84
C ALA A 586 19.20 14.34 15.98
N ILE A 587 18.08 13.66 15.74
CA ILE A 587 18.01 12.46 14.88
C ILE A 587 18.35 12.82 13.43
N SER A 588 17.75 13.88 12.88
CA SER A 588 17.96 14.29 11.48
C SER A 588 19.44 14.61 11.22
N LYS A 589 20.06 15.36 12.15
CA LYS A 589 21.48 15.69 12.10
C LYS A 589 22.36 14.48 12.34
N GLY A 590 22.03 13.67 13.35
CA GLY A 590 22.79 12.47 13.73
C GLY A 590 22.82 11.41 12.65
N CYS A 591 21.75 11.26 11.89
CA CYS A 591 21.66 10.36 10.75
C CYS A 591 22.15 10.99 9.44
N GLY A 592 22.34 12.32 9.36
CA GLY A 592 22.75 13.00 8.14
C GLY A 592 21.65 13.03 7.07
N VAL A 593 20.40 13.25 7.48
CA VAL A 593 19.25 13.32 6.60
C VAL A 593 19.33 14.53 5.68
N LYS A 594 18.82 14.41 4.45
CA LYS A 594 18.62 15.51 3.52
C LYS A 594 17.31 15.30 2.73
N GLY A 595 16.32 16.12 2.99
CA GLY A 595 14.95 15.99 2.45
C GLY A 595 13.94 15.69 3.54
N LEU A 596 13.03 14.74 3.29
CA LEU A 596 12.00 14.30 4.24
C LEU A 596 12.52 13.31 5.27
N ILE A 597 12.00 13.44 6.47
CA ILE A 597 12.13 12.46 7.56
C ILE A 597 10.78 12.34 8.28
N ASN A 598 10.39 11.11 8.59
CA ASN A 598 9.33 10.79 9.54
C ASN A 598 9.96 10.15 10.78
N VAL A 599 9.64 10.68 11.97
CA VAL A 599 10.09 10.09 13.24
C VAL A 599 8.87 9.72 14.07
N GLN A 600 8.84 8.48 14.51
CA GLN A 600 7.80 7.97 15.39
C GLN A 600 8.28 7.96 16.83
N TYR A 601 7.47 8.54 17.70
CA TYR A 601 7.73 8.68 19.11
C TYR A 601 6.64 8.08 19.96
N ALA A 602 6.96 7.84 21.23
CA ALA A 602 5.97 7.52 22.26
C ALA A 602 6.29 8.23 23.57
N PHE A 603 5.29 8.84 24.19
CA PHE A 603 5.36 9.30 25.57
C PHE A 603 4.76 8.24 26.50
N MET A 604 5.58 7.76 27.44
CA MET A 604 5.13 6.92 28.54
C MET A 604 5.58 7.53 29.88
N ALA A 605 4.63 7.80 30.77
CA ALA A 605 4.91 8.46 32.06
C ALA A 605 5.82 9.70 31.92
N ASN A 606 5.52 10.55 30.95
CA ASN A 606 6.26 11.75 30.55
C ASN A 606 7.73 11.52 30.08
N THR A 607 8.12 10.28 29.84
CA THR A 607 9.41 9.96 29.20
C THR A 607 9.20 9.81 27.70
N LEU A 608 9.99 10.53 26.91
CA LEU A 608 9.99 10.45 25.45
C LEU A 608 10.84 9.26 25.00
N TYR A 609 10.26 8.39 24.19
CA TYR A 609 10.93 7.27 23.53
C TYR A 609 10.89 7.47 22.02
N VAL A 610 11.96 7.13 21.34
CA VAL A 610 12.04 7.05 19.88
C VAL A 610 11.73 5.62 19.47
N ILE A 611 10.73 5.44 18.63
CA ILE A 611 10.34 4.12 18.12
C ILE A 611 11.14 3.81 16.84
N GLU A 612 11.06 4.70 15.85
CA GLU A 612 11.80 4.57 14.59
C GLU A 612 11.97 5.93 13.89
N ALA A 613 12.91 5.99 12.96
CA ALA A 613 13.10 7.12 12.07
C ALA A 613 13.18 6.63 10.61
N ASN A 614 12.41 7.26 9.74
CA ASN A 614 12.32 6.92 8.33
C ASN A 614 12.80 8.11 7.48
N PRO A 615 14.01 8.08 6.91
CA PRO A 615 14.57 9.20 6.14
C PRO A 615 14.01 9.21 4.71
N ARG A 616 12.71 9.26 4.59
CA ARG A 616 11.92 9.21 3.36
C ARG A 616 10.54 9.83 3.57
N ALA A 617 9.79 9.97 2.48
CA ALA A 617 8.38 10.32 2.57
C ALA A 617 7.62 9.30 3.43
N SER A 618 6.69 9.79 4.22
CA SER A 618 5.72 9.01 5.00
C SER A 618 4.33 9.05 4.34
N ARG A 619 3.43 8.22 4.82
CA ARG A 619 2.02 8.28 4.40
C ARG A 619 1.32 9.54 4.88
N THR A 620 1.77 10.11 5.98
CA THR A 620 1.18 11.31 6.60
C THR A 620 1.58 12.62 5.92
N VAL A 621 2.59 12.62 5.03
CA VAL A 621 3.02 13.83 4.29
C VAL A 621 1.88 14.50 3.51
N PRO A 622 1.03 13.79 2.75
CA PRO A 622 -0.12 14.43 2.10
C PRO A 622 -1.12 15.04 3.08
N PHE A 623 -1.37 14.36 4.19
CA PHE A 623 -2.25 14.83 5.26
C PHE A 623 -1.66 16.10 5.90
N ALA A 624 -0.42 16.06 6.37
CA ALA A 624 0.26 17.20 6.97
C ALA A 624 0.32 18.39 6.01
N SER A 625 0.66 18.17 4.73
CA SER A 625 0.70 19.22 3.71
C SER A 625 -0.66 19.91 3.51
N LYS A 626 -1.76 19.16 3.49
CA LYS A 626 -3.10 19.72 3.32
C LYS A 626 -3.59 20.41 4.59
N ALA A 627 -3.27 19.84 5.75
CA ALA A 627 -3.65 20.41 7.04
C ALA A 627 -2.91 21.72 7.37
N THR A 628 -1.66 21.86 6.96
CA THR A 628 -0.84 23.04 7.20
C THR A 628 -0.83 24.04 6.04
N GLY A 629 -1.32 23.64 4.86
CA GLY A 629 -1.24 24.45 3.64
C GLY A 629 0.16 24.54 3.03
N VAL A 630 1.14 23.79 3.56
CA VAL A 630 2.54 23.80 3.10
C VAL A 630 2.83 22.59 2.20
N ALA A 631 3.37 22.83 1.02
CA ALA A 631 3.67 21.78 0.04
C ALA A 631 4.97 21.02 0.38
N LEU A 632 4.96 20.21 1.45
CA LEU A 632 6.15 19.54 1.99
C LEU A 632 6.91 18.71 0.95
N ALA A 633 6.20 18.01 0.08
CA ALA A 633 6.83 17.19 -0.97
C ALA A 633 7.58 18.04 -2.00
N LYS A 634 7.06 19.22 -2.36
CA LYS A 634 7.75 20.18 -3.23
C LYS A 634 9.02 20.72 -2.56
N ALA A 635 8.89 21.13 -1.30
CA ALA A 635 10.02 21.62 -0.52
C ALA A 635 11.12 20.55 -0.37
N ALA A 636 10.73 19.30 -0.08
CA ALA A 636 11.66 18.18 -0.02
C ALA A 636 12.42 17.96 -1.32
N ALA A 637 11.72 17.99 -2.46
CA ALA A 637 12.34 17.83 -3.77
C ALA A 637 13.39 18.91 -4.04
N ARG A 638 13.11 20.16 -3.67
CA ARG A 638 14.08 21.27 -3.75
C ARG A 638 15.31 21.06 -2.88
N ILE A 639 15.11 20.62 -1.61
CA ILE A 639 16.22 20.27 -0.71
C ILE A 639 17.08 19.17 -1.30
N MET A 640 16.47 18.11 -1.84
CA MET A 640 17.18 17.00 -2.49
C MET A 640 17.96 17.48 -3.72
N ALA A 641 17.46 18.49 -4.43
CA ALA A 641 18.16 19.12 -5.56
C ALA A 641 19.29 20.10 -5.14
N GLY A 642 19.36 20.47 -3.85
CA GLY A 642 20.46 21.27 -3.29
C GLY A 642 20.08 22.64 -2.72
N GLU A 643 18.79 23.01 -2.69
CA GLU A 643 18.33 24.24 -2.05
C GLU A 643 18.30 24.11 -0.52
N THR A 644 18.41 25.22 0.18
CA THR A 644 18.26 25.28 1.66
C THR A 644 16.83 25.59 2.07
N ILE A 645 16.49 25.32 3.33
CA ILE A 645 15.22 25.74 3.92
C ILE A 645 15.11 27.27 3.93
N ALA A 646 16.22 27.98 4.17
CA ALA A 646 16.27 29.43 4.12
C ALA A 646 15.90 29.98 2.71
N ASP A 647 16.42 29.37 1.64
CA ASP A 647 16.06 29.76 0.27
C ASP A 647 14.55 29.59 0.02
N GLN A 648 13.97 28.50 0.51
CA GLN A 648 12.55 28.20 0.32
C GLN A 648 11.62 29.09 1.15
N ARG A 649 12.08 29.55 2.33
CA ARG A 649 11.39 30.59 3.09
C ARG A 649 11.39 31.91 2.31
N ALA A 650 12.51 32.26 1.71
CA ALA A 650 12.63 33.47 0.89
C ALA A 650 11.77 33.43 -0.37
N ASN A 651 11.60 32.24 -0.96
CA ASN A 651 10.78 32.03 -2.16
C ASN A 651 9.29 31.81 -1.88
N GLY A 652 8.88 31.74 -0.60
CA GLY A 652 7.49 31.56 -0.19
C GLY A 652 6.95 30.15 -0.37
N LEU A 653 7.81 29.14 -0.53
CA LEU A 653 7.42 27.72 -0.56
C LEU A 653 7.22 27.17 0.86
N LEU A 654 7.99 27.69 1.81
CA LEU A 654 7.85 27.45 3.25
C LEU A 654 7.43 28.74 3.97
N LEU A 655 6.86 28.60 5.15
CA LEU A 655 6.47 29.73 5.99
C LEU A 655 7.68 30.65 6.26
N PRO A 656 7.54 31.97 6.18
CA PRO A 656 8.64 32.88 6.36
C PRO A 656 9.24 32.85 7.79
N LYS A 657 8.41 32.52 8.78
CA LYS A 657 8.79 32.27 10.18
C LYS A 657 8.03 31.03 10.68
N GLY A 658 8.55 30.43 11.77
CA GLY A 658 7.91 29.24 12.33
C GLY A 658 7.91 28.02 11.40
N ASP A 659 7.08 27.06 11.70
CA ASP A 659 6.87 25.84 10.92
C ASP A 659 5.54 25.14 11.31
N GLY A 660 5.26 23.95 10.75
CA GLY A 660 4.03 23.21 11.03
C GLY A 660 3.87 22.72 12.49
N GLY A 661 4.90 22.81 13.32
CA GLY A 661 4.84 22.54 14.77
C GLY A 661 4.37 23.74 15.60
N ASP A 662 4.33 24.92 14.99
CA ASP A 662 3.91 26.17 15.66
C ASP A 662 2.46 26.57 15.33
N ILE A 663 1.71 25.73 14.61
CA ILE A 663 0.31 25.97 14.27
C ILE A 663 -0.49 26.19 15.54
N HIS A 664 -1.18 27.33 15.60
CA HIS A 664 -1.90 27.78 16.79
C HIS A 664 -3.03 26.82 17.16
N ARG A 665 -2.98 26.30 18.38
CA ARG A 665 -4.04 25.49 18.96
C ARG A 665 -5.34 26.29 19.06
N GLY A 666 -6.43 25.68 18.60
CA GLY A 666 -7.78 26.25 18.75
C GLY A 666 -8.28 27.06 17.55
N GLN A 667 -7.53 27.14 16.46
CA GLN A 667 -8.01 27.82 15.25
C GLN A 667 -8.61 26.88 14.22
N GLN A 668 -8.00 25.72 14.00
CA GLN A 668 -8.53 24.63 13.16
C GLN A 668 -7.85 23.32 13.49
N VAL A 669 -8.57 22.21 13.30
CA VAL A 669 -8.08 20.88 13.58
C VAL A 669 -8.32 19.99 12.36
N ALA A 670 -7.32 19.21 11.98
CA ALA A 670 -7.40 18.16 11.00
C ALA A 670 -7.30 16.79 11.68
N ILE A 671 -8.17 15.87 11.30
CA ILE A 671 -8.16 14.48 11.75
C ILE A 671 -7.92 13.60 10.53
N LYS A 672 -6.89 12.74 10.61
CA LYS A 672 -6.70 11.64 9.67
C LYS A 672 -7.44 10.42 10.22
N GLU A 673 -8.24 9.76 9.39
CA GLU A 673 -8.89 8.50 9.68
C GLU A 673 -8.53 7.46 8.61
N SER A 674 -8.35 6.20 8.99
CA SER A 674 -7.94 5.16 8.07
C SER A 674 -9.12 4.45 7.40
N VAL A 675 -8.93 4.03 6.14
CA VAL A 675 -9.91 3.24 5.39
C VAL A 675 -9.49 1.78 5.38
N LEU A 676 -10.32 0.92 5.96
CA LEU A 676 -10.04 -0.48 6.21
C LEU A 676 -10.82 -1.40 5.26
N PRO A 677 -10.16 -2.32 4.51
CA PRO A 677 -10.80 -3.10 3.46
C PRO A 677 -11.44 -4.41 3.96
N PHE A 678 -11.80 -4.53 5.22
CA PHE A 678 -12.26 -5.79 5.83
C PHE A 678 -13.45 -6.45 5.13
N LYS A 679 -14.36 -5.67 4.54
CA LYS A 679 -15.50 -6.20 3.78
C LYS A 679 -15.10 -7.08 2.59
N ARG A 680 -13.89 -6.89 2.05
CA ARG A 680 -13.36 -7.64 0.89
C ARG A 680 -12.79 -9.01 1.28
N PHE A 681 -12.35 -9.17 2.53
CA PHE A 681 -11.67 -10.36 3.01
C PHE A 681 -12.60 -11.16 3.91
N ARG A 682 -13.03 -12.32 3.40
CA ARG A 682 -13.95 -13.23 4.09
C ARG A 682 -13.30 -14.58 4.29
N THR A 683 -13.67 -15.27 5.35
CA THR A 683 -13.29 -16.66 5.61
C THR A 683 -13.99 -17.59 4.60
N PRO A 684 -13.54 -18.86 4.46
CA PRO A 684 -14.21 -19.86 3.62
C PRO A 684 -15.70 -20.04 3.89
N VAL A 685 -16.14 -19.79 5.12
CA VAL A 685 -17.56 -19.85 5.53
C VAL A 685 -18.31 -18.53 5.34
N GLY A 686 -17.70 -17.54 4.69
CA GLY A 686 -18.33 -16.27 4.34
C GLY A 686 -18.36 -15.21 5.45
N LYS A 687 -17.79 -15.48 6.65
CA LYS A 687 -17.64 -14.47 7.71
C LYS A 687 -16.50 -13.51 7.39
N THR A 688 -16.57 -12.29 7.89
CA THR A 688 -15.46 -11.32 7.79
C THR A 688 -14.26 -11.77 8.64
N VAL A 689 -13.04 -11.51 8.19
CA VAL A 689 -11.82 -11.73 9.03
C VAL A 689 -11.82 -10.82 10.25
N ASP A 690 -11.01 -11.14 11.28
CA ASP A 690 -10.92 -10.31 12.49
C ASP A 690 -10.35 -8.92 12.16
N ILE A 691 -11.02 -7.90 12.67
CA ILE A 691 -10.75 -6.49 12.39
C ILE A 691 -9.90 -5.81 13.47
N LEU A 692 -9.55 -6.52 14.54
CA LEU A 692 -8.68 -5.92 15.56
C LEU A 692 -7.42 -5.37 14.93
N LEU A 693 -7.22 -4.08 15.13
CA LEU A 693 -6.01 -3.40 14.74
C LEU A 693 -4.86 -3.79 15.67
N GLY A 694 -3.67 -3.68 15.18
CA GLY A 694 -2.45 -4.05 15.89
C GLY A 694 -1.23 -3.43 15.21
N PRO A 695 -0.03 -3.89 15.55
CA PRO A 695 1.20 -3.32 15.02
C PRO A 695 1.43 -3.61 13.53
N GLU A 696 0.62 -4.48 12.94
CA GLU A 696 0.64 -4.76 11.50
C GLU A 696 -0.41 -3.95 10.77
N MET A 697 0.01 -3.13 9.81
CA MET A 697 -0.85 -2.28 9.00
C MET A 697 -1.82 -3.07 8.12
N ARG A 698 -3.09 -2.61 8.05
CA ARG A 698 -4.19 -3.21 7.28
C ARG A 698 -4.97 -2.23 6.40
N SER A 699 -4.82 -0.93 6.63
CA SER A 699 -5.53 0.10 5.86
C SER A 699 -5.05 0.17 4.40
N THR A 700 -5.96 0.54 3.51
CA THR A 700 -5.71 0.73 2.07
C THR A 700 -5.78 2.18 1.63
N GLY A 701 -6.17 3.08 2.50
CA GLY A 701 -6.28 4.51 2.24
C GLY A 701 -6.60 5.26 3.52
N GLU A 702 -6.78 6.57 3.38
CA GLU A 702 -7.09 7.46 4.50
C GLU A 702 -8.01 8.59 4.05
N VAL A 703 -8.75 9.16 5.00
CA VAL A 703 -9.59 10.34 4.81
C VAL A 703 -9.18 11.43 5.80
N MET A 704 -9.53 12.67 5.51
CA MET A 704 -9.29 13.81 6.38
C MET A 704 -10.60 14.48 6.77
N GLY A 705 -10.87 14.57 8.08
CA GLY A 705 -11.86 15.46 8.67
C GLY A 705 -11.20 16.77 9.03
N PHE A 706 -11.85 17.88 8.74
CA PHE A 706 -11.29 19.22 8.96
C PHE A 706 -12.36 20.21 9.41
N ASP A 707 -12.18 20.81 10.59
CA ASP A 707 -13.10 21.79 11.16
C ASP A 707 -12.39 22.70 12.19
N ARG A 708 -13.14 23.65 12.78
CA ARG A 708 -12.69 24.60 13.80
C ARG A 708 -12.17 23.97 15.10
N ASP A 709 -12.59 22.76 15.44
CA ASP A 709 -12.25 22.06 16.65
C ASP A 709 -12.19 20.54 16.46
N PHE A 710 -11.58 19.86 17.43
CA PHE A 710 -11.39 18.42 17.40
C PHE A 710 -12.72 17.62 17.25
N PRO A 711 -13.78 17.89 18.02
CA PRO A 711 -15.02 17.12 17.92
C PRO A 711 -15.67 17.16 16.54
N HIS A 712 -15.75 18.33 15.91
CA HIS A 712 -16.34 18.47 14.57
C HIS A 712 -15.43 17.89 13.50
N ALA A 713 -14.13 18.07 13.59
CA ALA A 713 -13.17 17.46 12.66
C ALA A 713 -13.21 15.95 12.72
N PHE A 714 -13.28 15.37 13.93
CA PHE A 714 -13.41 13.93 14.13
C PHE A 714 -14.75 13.41 13.60
N ALA A 715 -15.84 14.10 13.84
CA ALA A 715 -17.14 13.73 13.27
C ALA A 715 -17.13 13.70 11.72
N LYS A 716 -16.44 14.63 11.08
CA LYS A 716 -16.26 14.64 9.61
C LYS A 716 -15.42 13.45 9.12
N SER A 717 -14.36 13.07 9.85
CA SER A 717 -13.57 11.89 9.48
C SER A 717 -14.41 10.61 9.57
N GLN A 718 -15.23 10.49 10.62
CA GLN A 718 -16.15 9.37 10.78
C GLN A 718 -17.26 9.35 9.71
N LEU A 719 -17.78 10.52 9.30
CA LEU A 719 -18.74 10.61 8.20
C LEU A 719 -18.15 10.13 6.88
N ALA A 720 -16.86 10.32 6.66
CA ALA A 720 -16.17 9.85 5.47
C ALA A 720 -15.76 8.36 5.56
N ALA A 721 -15.55 7.83 6.77
CA ALA A 721 -15.14 6.44 7.00
C ALA A 721 -16.32 5.46 7.06
N TYR A 722 -17.47 5.90 7.56
CA TYR A 722 -18.68 5.07 7.72
C TYR A 722 -19.86 5.64 6.91
N ASP A 723 -20.60 4.76 6.24
CA ASP A 723 -21.82 5.14 5.55
C ASP A 723 -22.87 5.68 6.55
N GLY A 724 -23.23 6.97 6.43
CA GLY A 724 -24.15 7.65 7.34
C GLY A 724 -23.52 8.27 8.57
N GLY A 725 -22.21 8.10 8.79
CA GLY A 725 -21.49 8.70 9.92
C GLY A 725 -21.87 8.12 11.29
N LEU A 726 -21.63 8.91 12.35
CA LEU A 726 -21.95 8.51 13.74
C LEU A 726 -23.45 8.69 14.04
N PRO A 727 -24.12 7.72 14.70
CA PRO A 727 -25.49 7.88 15.14
C PRO A 727 -25.58 8.93 16.27
N THR A 728 -26.62 9.76 16.26
CA THR A 728 -26.85 10.80 17.27
C THR A 728 -27.83 10.38 18.37
N SER A 729 -28.42 9.20 18.26
CA SER A 729 -29.31 8.54 19.22
C SER A 729 -29.46 7.06 18.85
N GLY A 730 -30.03 6.25 19.70
CA GLY A 730 -30.31 4.83 19.43
C GLY A 730 -29.81 3.91 20.53
N ASN A 731 -29.41 2.71 20.16
CA ASN A 731 -28.97 1.66 21.08
C ASN A 731 -27.48 1.39 20.94
N VAL A 732 -26.75 1.52 22.03
CA VAL A 732 -25.31 1.22 22.07
C VAL A 732 -25.08 -0.09 22.81
N PHE A 733 -24.37 -1.02 22.18
CA PHE A 733 -23.88 -2.21 22.87
C PHE A 733 -22.50 -1.95 23.45
N ILE A 734 -22.29 -2.29 24.71
CA ILE A 734 -21.03 -2.08 25.45
C ILE A 734 -20.58 -3.38 26.10
N SER A 735 -19.37 -3.81 25.74
CA SER A 735 -18.69 -4.92 26.40
C SER A 735 -17.19 -4.58 26.53
N VAL A 736 -16.77 -4.18 27.71
CA VAL A 736 -15.39 -3.75 27.96
C VAL A 736 -14.64 -4.73 28.88
N ASN A 737 -13.34 -4.80 28.69
CA ASN A 737 -12.45 -5.59 29.57
C ASN A 737 -12.40 -5.02 30.99
N ASP A 738 -11.78 -5.74 31.92
CA ASP A 738 -11.80 -5.37 33.36
C ASP A 738 -10.99 -4.10 33.66
N THR A 739 -9.95 -3.80 32.91
CA THR A 739 -9.12 -2.59 33.09
C THR A 739 -9.88 -1.33 32.68
N ASP A 740 -10.70 -1.41 31.65
CA ASP A 740 -11.46 -0.29 31.07
C ASP A 740 -12.74 0.03 31.85
N LYS A 741 -13.21 -0.90 32.67
CA LYS A 741 -14.42 -0.70 33.49
C LYS A 741 -14.37 0.53 34.39
N ARG A 742 -13.19 0.98 34.75
CA ARG A 742 -13.03 2.15 35.63
C ARG A 742 -13.36 3.48 34.91
N GLN A 743 -13.10 3.56 33.61
CA GLN A 743 -13.35 4.76 32.80
C GLN A 743 -14.78 4.81 32.25
N LEU A 744 -15.40 3.64 32.05
CA LEU A 744 -16.69 3.50 31.39
C LEU A 744 -17.85 4.31 32.01
N PRO A 745 -18.01 4.44 33.35
CA PRO A 745 -19.18 5.09 33.93
C PRO A 745 -19.36 6.54 33.48
N LEU A 746 -18.30 7.31 33.36
CA LEU A 746 -18.37 8.71 32.90
C LEU A 746 -18.87 8.80 31.44
N MET A 747 -18.41 7.92 30.58
CA MET A 747 -18.84 7.85 29.19
C MET A 747 -20.30 7.38 29.07
N ALA A 748 -20.68 6.41 29.89
CA ALA A 748 -22.05 5.87 29.91
C ALA A 748 -23.07 6.91 30.38
N VAL A 749 -22.75 7.77 31.36
CA VAL A 749 -23.60 8.91 31.73
C VAL A 749 -23.84 9.83 30.53
N ARG A 750 -22.77 10.22 29.84
CA ARG A 750 -22.86 11.07 28.64
C ARG A 750 -23.72 10.44 27.54
N LEU A 751 -23.58 9.12 27.31
CA LEU A 751 -24.43 8.41 26.34
C LEU A 751 -25.92 8.54 26.70
N VAL A 752 -26.26 8.34 27.96
CA VAL A 752 -27.65 8.46 28.42
C VAL A 752 -28.18 9.91 28.27
N GLU A 753 -27.36 10.90 28.61
CA GLU A 753 -27.67 12.32 28.41
C GLU A 753 -27.88 12.66 26.92
N LEU A 754 -27.11 12.04 26.04
CA LEU A 754 -27.26 12.16 24.59
C LEU A 754 -28.50 11.40 24.03
N GLY A 755 -29.18 10.62 24.88
CA GLY A 755 -30.41 9.91 24.51
C GLY A 755 -30.19 8.49 23.97
N PHE A 756 -29.04 7.88 24.23
CA PHE A 756 -28.79 6.48 23.89
C PHE A 756 -29.32 5.54 24.97
N SER A 757 -29.80 4.38 24.54
CA SER A 757 -30.10 3.25 25.43
C SER A 757 -28.91 2.29 25.45
N ILE A 758 -28.44 1.93 26.66
CA ILE A 758 -27.27 1.07 26.83
C ILE A 758 -27.69 -0.39 26.91
N TRP A 759 -27.03 -1.24 26.09
CA TRP A 759 -27.11 -2.69 26.13
C TRP A 759 -25.71 -3.22 26.50
N ALA A 760 -25.61 -4.12 27.47
CA ALA A 760 -24.31 -4.52 27.97
C ALA A 760 -24.26 -5.99 28.39
N THR A 761 -23.08 -6.62 28.36
CA THR A 761 -22.83 -7.91 28.98
C THR A 761 -22.96 -7.79 30.50
N GLU A 762 -23.30 -8.89 31.19
CA GLU A 762 -23.61 -8.92 32.64
C GLU A 762 -22.51 -8.24 33.47
N GLY A 763 -21.24 -8.55 33.20
CA GLY A 763 -20.10 -7.95 33.93
C GLY A 763 -20.03 -6.42 33.75
N THR A 764 -20.27 -5.94 32.55
CA THR A 764 -20.30 -4.49 32.24
C THR A 764 -21.55 -3.84 32.87
N ALA A 765 -22.70 -4.43 32.69
CA ALA A 765 -23.99 -3.97 33.27
C ALA A 765 -23.93 -3.89 34.80
N SER A 766 -23.26 -4.84 35.46
CA SER A 766 -23.07 -4.83 36.93
C SER A 766 -22.26 -3.60 37.38
N VAL A 767 -21.26 -3.19 36.64
CA VAL A 767 -20.51 -1.99 36.95
C VAL A 767 -21.39 -0.76 36.75
N LEU A 768 -22.06 -0.61 35.62
CA LEU A 768 -22.94 0.53 35.30
C LEU A 768 -24.03 0.72 36.38
N ARG A 769 -24.66 -0.37 36.83
CA ARG A 769 -25.69 -0.35 37.87
C ARG A 769 -25.18 0.23 39.21
N ARG A 770 -23.90 -0.01 39.57
CA ARG A 770 -23.30 0.57 40.80
C ARG A 770 -23.16 2.10 40.73
N TYR A 771 -23.19 2.65 39.54
CA TYR A 771 -23.18 4.10 39.29
C TYR A 771 -24.58 4.66 38.98
N GLY A 772 -25.64 3.86 39.14
CA GLY A 772 -27.02 4.27 38.91
C GLY A 772 -27.38 4.39 37.42
N ILE A 773 -26.63 3.76 36.52
CA ILE A 773 -26.87 3.76 35.09
C ILE A 773 -27.63 2.48 34.71
N ASP A 774 -28.83 2.65 34.16
CA ASP A 774 -29.63 1.53 33.66
C ASP A 774 -29.08 0.98 32.33
N SER A 775 -29.09 -0.34 32.21
CA SER A 775 -28.67 -1.03 30.99
C SER A 775 -29.45 -2.33 30.81
N LYS A 776 -29.74 -2.68 29.57
CA LYS A 776 -30.32 -3.99 29.23
C LYS A 776 -29.23 -5.03 29.19
N ILE A 777 -29.43 -6.15 29.87
CA ILE A 777 -28.41 -7.21 29.95
C ILE A 777 -28.57 -8.14 28.76
N VAL A 778 -27.44 -8.31 28.04
CA VAL A 778 -27.33 -9.16 26.84
C VAL A 778 -26.59 -10.43 27.19
N ASP A 779 -27.03 -11.57 26.69
CA ASP A 779 -26.39 -12.85 26.89
C ASP A 779 -24.99 -12.87 26.31
N LYS A 780 -24.04 -13.48 26.99
CA LYS A 780 -22.65 -13.53 26.57
C LYS A 780 -22.46 -14.65 25.56
N ILE A 781 -21.72 -14.35 24.51
CA ILE A 781 -21.22 -15.33 23.56
C ILE A 781 -19.96 -15.93 24.17
N SER A 782 -19.94 -17.24 24.44
CA SER A 782 -18.71 -17.96 24.78
C SER A 782 -18.37 -18.93 23.64
N THR A 783 -17.18 -18.74 23.02
CA THR A 783 -16.62 -19.72 22.09
C THR A 783 -15.67 -20.63 22.83
N ARG A 784 -15.75 -21.96 22.61
CA ARG A 784 -14.69 -22.86 23.06
C ARG A 784 -13.38 -22.50 22.36
N VAL A 785 -12.33 -22.42 23.17
CA VAL A 785 -10.96 -22.22 22.71
C VAL A 785 -10.49 -23.45 21.94
N ASP A 786 -10.76 -23.48 20.66
CA ASP A 786 -9.96 -24.19 19.67
C ASP A 786 -9.95 -23.32 18.42
N SER A 787 -8.85 -23.27 17.74
CA SER A 787 -8.53 -22.43 16.59
C SER A 787 -9.42 -22.65 15.35
N ASP A 788 -10.63 -23.12 15.54
CA ASP A 788 -11.60 -23.37 14.49
C ASP A 788 -12.62 -22.22 14.43
N PRO A 789 -12.63 -21.41 13.37
CA PRO A 789 -13.63 -20.36 13.13
C PRO A 789 -15.06 -20.90 13.06
N ASP A 790 -15.25 -22.21 12.88
CA ASP A 790 -16.54 -22.89 12.73
C ASP A 790 -17.03 -23.58 14.00
N ALA A 791 -16.28 -23.46 15.13
CA ALA A 791 -16.71 -24.03 16.41
C ALA A 791 -18.06 -23.46 16.84
N ALA A 792 -18.97 -24.34 17.24
CA ALA A 792 -20.32 -23.98 17.66
C ALA A 792 -20.31 -22.97 18.83
N VAL A 793 -20.92 -21.82 18.61
CA VAL A 793 -21.07 -20.73 19.56
C VAL A 793 -21.92 -21.23 20.74
N LYS A 794 -21.36 -21.20 21.96
CA LYS A 794 -22.15 -21.41 23.18
C LYS A 794 -22.65 -20.08 23.70
N VAL A 795 -23.93 -19.99 23.98
CA VAL A 795 -24.56 -18.83 24.63
C VAL A 795 -24.65 -19.11 26.13
N GLU A 796 -24.06 -18.23 26.94
CA GLU A 796 -24.24 -18.24 28.41
C GLU A 796 -25.38 -17.27 28.73
N HIS A 797 -26.49 -17.80 29.21
CA HIS A 797 -27.65 -16.99 29.62
C HIS A 797 -27.33 -16.18 30.86
N ALA A 798 -27.46 -14.87 30.74
CA ALA A 798 -27.25 -13.93 31.84
C ALA A 798 -28.45 -13.93 32.83
N VAL A 799 -28.17 -13.80 34.11
CA VAL A 799 -29.21 -13.61 35.10
C VAL A 799 -29.88 -12.25 34.90
N GLY A 800 -31.19 -12.28 34.59
CA GLY A 800 -31.92 -11.05 34.22
C GLY A 800 -31.67 -10.56 32.78
N GLY A 801 -31.05 -11.40 31.95
CA GLY A 801 -30.84 -11.11 30.53
C GLY A 801 -32.11 -11.21 29.70
N ILE A 802 -32.05 -10.60 28.50
CA ILE A 802 -33.18 -10.59 27.56
C ILE A 802 -33.33 -11.91 26.79
N GLY A 803 -32.49 -12.91 27.03
CA GLY A 803 -32.49 -14.19 26.33
C GLY A 803 -31.98 -14.13 24.90
N LYS A 804 -31.22 -13.09 24.55
CA LYS A 804 -30.57 -12.88 23.23
C LYS A 804 -29.15 -12.42 23.42
N ASN A 805 -28.29 -12.86 22.52
CA ASN A 805 -26.92 -12.36 22.41
C ASN A 805 -26.84 -11.16 21.45
N VAL A 806 -25.69 -10.45 21.46
CA VAL A 806 -25.54 -9.22 20.67
C VAL A 806 -25.53 -9.47 19.16
N VAL A 807 -25.07 -10.62 18.67
CA VAL A 807 -25.08 -10.93 17.24
C VAL A 807 -26.50 -11.04 16.73
N GLU A 808 -27.39 -11.72 17.45
CA GLU A 808 -28.83 -11.78 17.14
C GLU A 808 -29.47 -10.38 17.13
N LEU A 809 -29.08 -9.51 18.06
CA LEU A 809 -29.59 -8.15 18.13
C LEU A 809 -29.08 -7.26 16.97
N ILE A 810 -27.84 -7.46 16.53
CA ILE A 810 -27.29 -6.80 15.34
C ILE A 810 -28.04 -7.24 14.08
N GLU A 811 -28.26 -8.56 13.92
CA GLU A 811 -29.00 -9.12 12.78
C GLU A 811 -30.46 -8.65 12.75
N GLU A 812 -31.05 -8.38 13.91
CA GLU A 812 -32.39 -7.80 14.04
C GLU A 812 -32.44 -6.27 13.83
N GLY A 813 -31.28 -5.61 13.60
CA GLY A 813 -31.19 -4.15 13.43
C GLY A 813 -31.52 -3.36 14.70
N LYS A 814 -31.22 -3.92 15.89
CA LYS A 814 -31.53 -3.30 17.19
C LYS A 814 -30.36 -2.58 17.84
N ILE A 815 -29.19 -2.66 17.27
CA ILE A 815 -27.99 -1.99 17.75
C ILE A 815 -27.55 -1.00 16.67
N ASP A 816 -27.20 0.19 17.10
CA ASP A 816 -26.79 1.30 16.22
C ASP A 816 -25.29 1.62 16.34
N MET A 817 -24.63 1.24 17.45
CA MET A 817 -23.23 1.48 17.70
C MET A 817 -22.67 0.44 18.70
N ILE A 818 -21.37 0.14 18.59
CA ILE A 818 -20.73 -0.88 19.43
C ILE A 818 -19.43 -0.34 20.05
N LEU A 819 -19.26 -0.54 21.36
CA LEU A 819 -17.98 -0.46 22.05
C LEU A 819 -17.61 -1.86 22.57
N ASN A 820 -16.56 -2.43 21.99
CA ASN A 820 -16.07 -3.75 22.39
C ASN A 820 -14.56 -3.75 22.57
N THR A 821 -14.08 -3.52 23.81
CA THR A 821 -12.63 -3.54 24.07
C THR A 821 -12.14 -4.96 24.27
N PRO A 822 -11.04 -5.39 23.60
CA PRO A 822 -10.53 -6.74 23.69
C PRO A 822 -9.93 -7.04 25.07
N ASN A 823 -9.99 -8.30 25.50
CA ASN A 823 -9.30 -8.73 26.71
C ASN A 823 -7.82 -8.97 26.39
N SER A 824 -6.92 -8.31 27.10
CA SER A 824 -5.46 -8.41 26.94
C SER A 824 -4.88 -9.81 27.18
N ARG A 825 -5.64 -10.75 27.69
CA ARG A 825 -5.22 -12.12 28.05
C ARG A 825 -5.69 -13.22 27.10
N GLY A 826 -5.77 -12.95 25.81
CA GLY A 826 -5.64 -14.03 24.83
C GLY A 826 -6.90 -14.70 24.33
N SER A 827 -8.11 -14.19 24.53
CA SER A 827 -9.28 -14.70 23.81
C SER A 827 -9.75 -13.70 22.73
N ARG A 828 -9.12 -13.78 21.56
CA ARG A 828 -9.65 -13.14 20.34
C ARG A 828 -11.06 -13.67 19.97
N SER A 829 -11.51 -14.75 20.59
CA SER A 829 -12.69 -15.51 20.19
C SER A 829 -14.02 -14.84 20.57
N ASP A 830 -14.14 -14.25 21.75
CA ASP A 830 -15.44 -13.71 22.21
C ASP A 830 -15.85 -12.43 21.47
N GLY A 831 -14.89 -11.54 21.21
CA GLY A 831 -15.13 -10.30 20.46
C GLY A 831 -15.23 -10.47 18.94
N TYR A 832 -14.64 -11.54 18.38
CA TYR A 832 -14.59 -11.75 16.92
C TYR A 832 -16.00 -11.82 16.29
N SER A 833 -16.90 -12.64 16.86
CA SER A 833 -18.26 -12.78 16.32
C SER A 833 -19.04 -11.46 16.37
N ILE A 834 -18.82 -10.65 17.41
CA ILE A 834 -19.42 -9.33 17.56
C ILE A 834 -18.94 -8.40 16.48
N ARG A 835 -17.62 -8.29 16.32
CA ARG A 835 -16.98 -7.40 15.32
C ARG A 835 -17.32 -7.82 13.89
N ALA A 836 -17.36 -9.11 13.61
CA ALA A 836 -17.73 -9.63 12.29
C ALA A 836 -19.19 -9.30 11.95
N ALA A 837 -20.12 -9.44 12.91
CA ALA A 837 -21.51 -9.07 12.74
C ALA A 837 -21.70 -7.56 12.54
N ALA A 838 -20.95 -6.74 13.28
CA ALA A 838 -20.97 -5.28 13.13
C ALA A 838 -20.55 -4.83 11.71
N ILE A 839 -19.48 -5.41 11.16
CA ILE A 839 -19.06 -5.12 9.78
C ILE A 839 -20.09 -5.58 8.76
N ALA A 840 -20.70 -6.76 8.98
CA ALA A 840 -21.71 -7.26 8.07
C ALA A 840 -22.94 -6.35 8.02
N ALA A 841 -23.26 -5.71 9.16
CA ALA A 841 -24.38 -4.78 9.32
C ALA A 841 -24.00 -3.30 9.09
N ASP A 842 -22.73 -3.03 8.76
CA ASP A 842 -22.18 -1.66 8.54
C ASP A 842 -22.32 -0.73 9.77
N LEU A 843 -22.19 -1.28 10.97
CA LEU A 843 -22.32 -0.54 12.21
C LEU A 843 -20.99 0.10 12.63
N PRO A 844 -20.98 1.35 13.11
CA PRO A 844 -19.84 1.96 13.79
C PRO A 844 -19.46 1.14 15.01
N GLN A 845 -18.17 0.77 15.08
CA GLN A 845 -17.65 -0.04 16.19
C GLN A 845 -16.26 0.43 16.59
N PHE A 846 -16.07 0.48 17.89
CA PHE A 846 -14.87 1.02 18.51
C PHE A 846 -14.27 -0.01 19.46
N THR A 847 -12.95 -0.10 19.45
CA THR A 847 -12.22 -1.13 20.19
C THR A 847 -11.36 -0.58 21.33
N THR A 848 -11.27 0.75 21.45
CA THR A 848 -10.51 1.44 22.51
C THR A 848 -11.36 2.47 23.24
N MET A 849 -11.01 2.76 24.49
CA MET A 849 -11.72 3.76 25.29
C MET A 849 -11.40 5.19 24.85
N THR A 850 -10.19 5.44 24.40
CA THR A 850 -9.74 6.75 23.91
C THR A 850 -10.48 7.15 22.64
N GLU A 851 -10.56 6.25 21.66
CA GLU A 851 -11.34 6.44 20.44
C GLU A 851 -12.83 6.68 20.75
N PHE A 852 -13.41 5.87 21.65
CA PHE A 852 -14.81 6.02 22.03
C PHE A 852 -15.08 7.35 22.77
N SER A 853 -14.11 7.87 23.51
CA SER A 853 -14.20 9.22 24.10
C SER A 853 -14.27 10.30 23.02
N ALA A 854 -13.47 10.18 21.97
CA ALA A 854 -13.52 11.08 20.81
C ALA A 854 -14.86 11.01 20.08
N VAL A 855 -15.41 9.80 19.91
CA VAL A 855 -16.75 9.56 19.34
C VAL A 855 -17.84 10.27 20.14
N LEU A 856 -17.81 10.18 21.47
CA LEU A 856 -18.80 10.88 22.31
C LEU A 856 -18.73 12.40 22.16
N MET A 857 -17.52 12.97 22.14
CA MET A 857 -17.32 14.40 21.91
C MET A 857 -17.85 14.81 20.54
N ALA A 858 -17.62 13.98 19.51
CA ALA A 858 -18.11 14.25 18.17
C ALA A 858 -19.64 14.20 18.08
N ILE A 859 -20.28 13.20 18.67
CA ILE A 859 -21.76 13.08 18.70
C ILE A 859 -22.37 14.30 19.41
N GLU A 860 -21.80 14.71 20.53
CA GLU A 860 -22.25 15.87 21.29
C GLU A 860 -22.15 17.15 20.46
N ALA A 861 -21.00 17.37 19.82
CA ALA A 861 -20.77 18.56 18.99
C ALA A 861 -21.74 18.64 17.81
N VAL A 862 -21.90 17.55 17.06
CA VAL A 862 -22.81 17.50 15.89
C VAL A 862 -24.27 17.67 16.30
N LYS A 863 -24.66 17.19 17.47
CA LYS A 863 -26.03 17.33 17.96
C LYS A 863 -26.40 18.79 18.30
N HIS A 864 -25.42 19.61 18.65
CA HIS A 864 -25.61 20.97 19.11
C HIS A 864 -25.22 22.06 18.11
N ASN A 865 -24.35 21.76 17.16
CA ASN A 865 -23.82 22.74 16.22
C ASN A 865 -23.65 22.17 14.82
N ASP A 866 -23.75 23.02 13.81
CA ASP A 866 -23.50 22.65 12.41
C ASP A 866 -21.98 22.59 12.11
N TYR A 867 -21.63 21.77 11.12
CA TYR A 867 -20.28 21.73 10.56
C TYR A 867 -19.89 23.06 9.91
N GLN A 868 -18.64 23.45 10.05
CA GLN A 868 -18.08 24.52 9.25
C GLN A 868 -17.70 23.97 7.86
N ILE A 869 -18.18 24.59 6.80
CA ILE A 869 -17.81 24.26 5.43
C ILE A 869 -16.80 25.29 4.95
N MET A 870 -15.59 24.81 4.64
CA MET A 870 -14.48 25.65 4.15
C MET A 870 -13.63 24.82 3.19
N SER A 871 -13.14 25.45 2.12
CA SER A 871 -12.17 24.79 1.23
C SER A 871 -10.79 24.71 1.88
N ILE A 872 -9.98 23.71 1.47
CA ILE A 872 -8.57 23.60 1.91
C ILE A 872 -7.79 24.87 1.55
N GLN A 873 -8.10 25.51 0.42
CA GLN A 873 -7.46 26.74 -0.05
C GLN A 873 -7.79 27.94 0.83
N GLU A 874 -9.04 28.10 1.24
CA GLU A 874 -9.47 29.16 2.18
C GLU A 874 -8.80 28.97 3.52
N HIS A 875 -8.73 27.73 4.00
CA HIS A 875 -8.01 27.38 5.23
C HIS A 875 -6.53 27.75 5.16
N ALA A 876 -5.81 27.29 4.13
CA ALA A 876 -4.41 27.61 3.95
C ALA A 876 -4.17 29.13 3.93
N LYS A 877 -5.06 29.87 3.23
CA LYS A 877 -4.99 31.34 3.19
C LYS A 877 -5.16 31.96 4.57
N GLN A 878 -6.11 31.49 5.39
CA GLN A 878 -6.30 31.97 6.75
C GLN A 878 -5.10 31.71 7.63
N LEU A 879 -4.48 30.54 7.56
CA LEU A 879 -3.26 30.22 8.31
C LEU A 879 -2.11 31.17 7.95
N PHE A 880 -1.86 31.41 6.66
CA PHE A 880 -0.82 32.34 6.21
C PHE A 880 -1.09 33.78 6.59
N GLU A 881 -2.36 34.23 6.60
CA GLU A 881 -2.73 35.58 7.01
C GLU A 881 -2.52 35.81 8.52
N LEU A 882 -2.79 34.79 9.35
CA LEU A 882 -2.58 34.86 10.80
C LEU A 882 -1.09 34.95 11.15
N GLU A 883 -0.25 34.11 10.53
CA GLU A 883 1.20 34.14 10.75
C GLU A 883 1.88 35.44 10.25
N SER A 884 1.27 36.09 9.25
CA SER A 884 1.79 37.39 8.76
C SER A 884 1.47 38.56 9.68
N GLN A 885 0.54 38.42 10.63
CA GLN A 885 0.13 39.46 11.60
C GLN A 885 0.88 39.36 12.94
N GLU A 886 1.54 38.24 13.22
CA GLU A 886 2.48 38.03 14.33
C GLU A 886 3.95 38.22 13.90
#